data_1dcfb8106cc7133226037fbc5caf515c
#
_entry.id   1dcfb8106cc7133226037fbc5caf515c
#
_cell.length_a   1.000
_cell.length_b   1.000
_cell.length_c   1.000
_cell.angle_alpha   90.00
_cell.angle_beta   90.00
_cell.angle_gamma   90.00
#
_symmetry.space_group_name_H-M   'P 1'
#
loop_
_entity.id
_entity.type
_entity.pdbx_description
1 polymer ?
#
loop_
_entity_poly.entity_id
_entity_poly.type
_entity_poly.pdbx_seq_one_letter_code
_entity_poly.pdbx_strand_id
1 'polypeptide(L)'
;MSDLNNPLNTLTALNEAEGKFYYSLPSLESAGIGPVSKLPISIRVVLESVLRNCDGKNITEDEVKTLANWNAKSPSKSEIPFVVSRIVLQDFTGVPLLVDLAAMRSAVDRLGQDAKCIEPLVPVDLVVDHSVQVDRSGTVDAFKENLSIEFERNRERYEFLKWGQQAFDTFQVVPPSIGIVHQVNLEYLARVVFEKAEGDSTVLYPDTLVGTDSHTTMINGLGVVGWGVGGIEAEAGMLGQPVYFQTPEVIGVNLSGSLREGVTATDLALHVTELLRAEQVVGKFVEFYGDGAEKLTLADRATVANMAPEYGATMGFFPIDDKTLDYLRLTGRDEASINQVRDYYVAQGMFGIPKAGEVEYTKSLDLDLAVVVPGVAGPKRPQDRINVPDLKERFRSLFEMPVAEGGFGKSAEDISTTVAVRSGDGAVAVAEPEIGHGSVLIAAITSCTNTSNPNVMIAAGLVAKKAVEKGLTIDPTVKTSLAPGSRVVTEYLEATGLQEYLDKIGFNLVGYGCTTCIGNSGPLVDPIENAIREGDLVAASVLSGNRNFEARVHGSIRSNFLMSPPLVVAYALAGTVDINLDTDVIGNDSDGNPVYLKDIWPSQEEVQENVASGITSSMFTEQYAKIMDASPEWQSVESSTGDIYNWKDDSTYIQEPPFFDGFGMDPNQINNLNDLRPLAILGDSVTTDHISPAGAFKSETPAGKFLISKGVEQNDFNSYGSRRGNDRIMTRGTFANVRIKNRMADGKEGGYTQLMPEGELMAIHDACQEYKKRGTGTIVFGGVDYGMGSSRDWAAKGTNLLGVKAVVAKSFERIHRSNLIGMGVLPLEFVDGESVDSLQLDGSEEVSISGLSNDLQPGILLDMEVKRADGSTFKTQVRLRIDTGIEVEYYRHGGILPYVLRNIIASQ
;
A
#
# COMPACT_ATOMS: atom_id res chain seq x y z
N MET A 1 -19.01 18.12 33.72
CA MET A 1 -20.02 17.45 32.86
C MET A 1 -20.90 18.36 32.02
N SER A 2 -20.96 19.66 32.28
CA SER A 2 -21.86 20.58 31.54
C SER A 2 -21.40 20.96 30.11
N ASP A 3 -20.18 20.66 29.74
CA ASP A 3 -19.58 21.15 28.48
C ASP A 3 -19.30 20.04 27.45
N LEU A 4 -19.39 18.75 27.84
CA LEU A 4 -19.20 17.64 26.91
C LEU A 4 -20.48 17.35 26.12
N ASN A 5 -20.37 17.20 24.81
CA ASN A 5 -21.44 16.71 23.98
C ASN A 5 -21.83 15.29 24.41
N ASN A 6 -23.13 15.00 24.55
CA ASN A 6 -23.65 13.70 25.01
C ASN A 6 -24.71 13.15 24.08
N PRO A 7 -24.40 12.81 22.85
CA PRO A 7 -25.36 12.27 21.90
C PRO A 7 -26.01 11.00 22.45
N LEU A 8 -27.32 10.90 22.31
CA LEU A 8 -28.11 9.75 22.74
C LEU A 8 -27.92 9.34 24.23
N ASN A 9 -27.41 10.25 25.09
CA ASN A 9 -27.10 10.01 26.50
C ASN A 9 -26.12 8.83 26.75
N THR A 10 -25.09 8.73 25.97
CA THR A 10 -24.12 7.62 25.98
C THR A 10 -22.83 7.92 26.74
N LEU A 11 -22.54 9.18 27.06
CA LEU A 11 -21.33 9.55 27.78
C LEU A 11 -21.35 8.94 29.19
N THR A 12 -20.38 8.08 29.48
CA THR A 12 -20.29 7.26 30.69
C THR A 12 -18.90 7.40 31.33
N ALA A 13 -18.81 7.42 32.64
CA ALA A 13 -17.53 7.41 33.33
C ALA A 13 -16.92 6.00 33.29
N LEU A 14 -15.65 5.91 32.86
CA LEU A 14 -14.84 4.70 33.04
C LEU A 14 -14.19 4.72 34.42
N ASN A 15 -13.63 5.88 34.80
CA ASN A 15 -13.09 6.15 36.13
C ASN A 15 -13.46 7.58 36.53
N GLU A 16 -14.51 7.70 37.33
CA GLU A 16 -15.01 9.02 37.75
C GLU A 16 -13.99 9.78 38.60
N ALA A 17 -13.21 9.07 39.42
CA ALA A 17 -12.21 9.69 40.30
C ALA A 17 -11.04 10.31 39.50
N GLU A 18 -10.74 9.80 38.33
CA GLU A 18 -9.73 10.31 37.39
C GLU A 18 -10.30 11.25 36.32
N GLY A 19 -11.61 11.49 36.30
CA GLY A 19 -12.26 12.30 35.27
C GLY A 19 -12.24 11.68 33.88
N LYS A 20 -12.15 10.34 33.80
CA LYS A 20 -12.09 9.58 32.54
C LYS A 20 -13.45 9.10 32.09
N PHE A 21 -13.84 9.46 30.89
CA PHE A 21 -15.14 9.16 30.28
C PHE A 21 -14.98 8.47 28.93
N TYR A 22 -16.04 7.83 28.45
CA TYR A 22 -16.13 7.23 27.13
C TYR A 22 -17.58 7.23 26.61
N TYR A 23 -17.79 7.12 25.33
CA TYR A 23 -19.10 6.97 24.71
C TYR A 23 -19.50 5.50 24.71
N SER A 24 -20.45 5.12 25.57
CA SER A 24 -20.80 3.74 25.83
C SER A 24 -21.68 3.13 24.73
N LEU A 25 -21.17 2.14 24.02
CA LEU A 25 -21.95 1.36 23.06
C LEU A 25 -23.02 0.48 23.73
N PRO A 26 -22.78 -0.15 24.91
CA PRO A 26 -23.84 -0.85 25.65
C PRO A 26 -25.01 0.04 26.05
N SER A 27 -24.80 1.35 26.21
CA SER A 27 -25.87 2.31 26.49
C SER A 27 -26.83 2.48 25.32
N LEU A 28 -26.38 2.39 24.08
CA LEU A 28 -27.22 2.40 22.87
C LEU A 28 -28.19 1.22 22.88
N GLU A 29 -27.68 0.01 23.18
CA GLU A 29 -28.48 -1.21 23.25
C GLU A 29 -29.49 -1.13 24.38
N SER A 30 -29.08 -0.64 25.56
CA SER A 30 -29.97 -0.44 26.71
C SER A 30 -31.07 0.58 26.43
N ALA A 31 -30.83 1.56 25.56
CA ALA A 31 -31.81 2.52 25.09
C ALA A 31 -32.71 1.99 23.94
N GLY A 32 -32.47 0.76 23.47
CA GLY A 32 -33.24 0.14 22.38
C GLY A 32 -32.87 0.62 20.98
N ILE A 33 -31.66 1.16 20.80
CA ILE A 33 -31.18 1.74 19.52
C ILE A 33 -30.48 0.68 18.64
N GLY A 34 -30.67 -0.59 18.89
CA GLY A 34 -30.11 -1.65 18.04
C GLY A 34 -29.46 -2.76 18.85
N PRO A 35 -29.22 -3.94 18.23
CA PRO A 35 -28.62 -5.09 18.89
C PRO A 35 -27.09 -5.00 18.88
N VAL A 36 -26.53 -3.94 19.49
CA VAL A 36 -25.09 -3.60 19.37
C VAL A 36 -24.18 -4.77 19.78
N SER A 37 -24.58 -5.55 20.80
CA SER A 37 -23.83 -6.74 21.25
C SER A 37 -23.73 -7.85 20.19
N LYS A 38 -24.56 -7.83 19.15
CA LYS A 38 -24.57 -8.80 18.05
C LYS A 38 -23.77 -8.36 16.83
N LEU A 39 -23.40 -7.08 16.78
CA LEU A 39 -22.63 -6.53 15.66
C LEU A 39 -21.20 -7.08 15.65
N PRO A 40 -20.56 -7.23 14.47
CA PRO A 40 -19.12 -7.47 14.37
C PRO A 40 -18.33 -6.44 15.17
N ILE A 41 -17.22 -6.87 15.79
CA ILE A 41 -16.40 -5.96 16.61
C ILE A 41 -15.87 -4.80 15.77
N SER A 42 -15.46 -5.04 14.54
CA SER A 42 -15.03 -4.01 13.58
C SER A 42 -16.11 -2.95 13.35
N ILE A 43 -17.39 -3.35 13.23
CA ILE A 43 -18.52 -2.43 13.09
C ILE A 43 -18.74 -1.63 14.36
N ARG A 44 -18.58 -2.25 15.56
CA ARG A 44 -18.72 -1.54 16.84
C ARG A 44 -17.66 -0.46 17.01
N VAL A 45 -16.40 -0.72 16.59
CA VAL A 45 -15.33 0.30 16.62
C VAL A 45 -15.67 1.48 15.70
N VAL A 46 -16.19 1.22 14.49
CA VAL A 46 -16.67 2.27 13.58
C VAL A 46 -17.87 3.02 14.18
N LEU A 47 -18.82 2.30 14.79
CA LEU A 47 -19.99 2.90 15.46
C LEU A 47 -19.57 3.84 16.60
N GLU A 48 -18.55 3.48 17.37
CA GLU A 48 -18.01 4.36 18.41
C GLU A 48 -17.51 5.69 17.82
N SER A 49 -16.77 5.64 16.73
CA SER A 49 -16.27 6.85 16.06
C SER A 49 -17.44 7.73 15.57
N VAL A 50 -18.46 7.14 14.94
CA VAL A 50 -19.64 7.89 14.46
C VAL A 50 -20.40 8.48 15.64
N LEU A 51 -20.59 7.73 16.74
CA LEU A 51 -21.27 8.18 17.95
C LEU A 51 -20.53 9.34 18.63
N ARG A 52 -19.22 9.21 18.83
CA ARG A 52 -18.37 10.21 19.49
C ARG A 52 -18.31 11.52 18.70
N ASN A 53 -18.32 11.47 17.39
CA ASN A 53 -18.24 12.63 16.50
C ASN A 53 -19.63 13.13 16.06
N CYS A 54 -20.72 12.64 16.65
CA CYS A 54 -22.09 13.09 16.35
C CYS A 54 -22.28 14.54 16.83
N ASP A 55 -22.25 15.50 15.90
CA ASP A 55 -22.36 16.94 16.14
C ASP A 55 -23.73 17.50 15.72
N GLY A 56 -24.58 16.66 15.15
CA GLY A 56 -25.91 17.01 14.65
C GLY A 56 -25.90 17.83 13.35
N LYS A 57 -24.71 17.99 12.70
CA LYS A 57 -24.51 18.71 11.44
C LYS A 57 -23.84 17.85 10.39
N ASN A 58 -22.54 17.52 10.62
CA ASN A 58 -21.76 16.68 9.73
C ASN A 58 -22.03 15.20 9.98
N ILE A 59 -22.25 14.85 11.24
CA ILE A 59 -22.62 13.50 11.68
C ILE A 59 -23.86 13.64 12.57
N THR A 60 -24.95 13.03 12.17
CA THR A 60 -26.25 13.11 12.86
C THR A 60 -26.57 11.84 13.65
N GLU A 61 -27.57 11.88 14.50
CA GLU A 61 -28.03 10.68 15.19
C GLU A 61 -28.58 9.60 14.25
N ASP A 62 -28.98 9.98 13.03
CA ASP A 62 -29.53 9.01 12.06
C ASP A 62 -28.44 8.09 11.51
N GLU A 63 -27.19 8.58 11.26
CA GLU A 63 -26.06 7.74 10.93
C GLU A 63 -25.71 6.78 12.07
N VAL A 64 -25.71 7.27 13.33
CA VAL A 64 -25.50 6.42 14.51
C VAL A 64 -26.54 5.32 14.58
N LYS A 65 -27.84 5.65 14.47
CA LYS A 65 -28.95 4.70 14.52
C LYS A 65 -28.88 3.70 13.35
N THR A 66 -28.58 4.17 12.16
CA THR A 66 -28.43 3.32 10.97
C THR A 66 -27.35 2.27 11.18
N LEU A 67 -26.18 2.67 11.68
CA LEU A 67 -25.06 1.76 11.89
C LEU A 67 -25.29 0.84 13.11
N ALA A 68 -25.93 1.32 14.20
CA ALA A 68 -26.30 0.50 15.34
C ALA A 68 -27.32 -0.61 14.98
N ASN A 69 -28.09 -0.40 13.90
CA ASN A 69 -29.02 -1.38 13.32
C ASN A 69 -28.44 -2.08 12.07
N TRP A 70 -27.11 -2.15 11.94
CA TRP A 70 -26.47 -2.88 10.85
C TRP A 70 -27.03 -4.31 10.76
N ASN A 71 -27.43 -4.72 9.56
CA ASN A 71 -28.07 -6.01 9.32
C ASN A 71 -27.15 -6.92 8.50
N ALA A 72 -26.72 -8.01 9.09
CA ALA A 72 -25.83 -8.98 8.48
C ALA A 72 -26.29 -9.50 7.11
N LYS A 73 -27.60 -9.69 6.92
CA LYS A 73 -28.18 -10.25 5.68
C LYS A 73 -28.46 -9.19 4.59
N SER A 74 -28.55 -7.93 4.98
CA SER A 74 -28.85 -6.84 4.06
C SER A 74 -28.29 -5.53 4.63
N PRO A 75 -26.96 -5.34 4.58
CA PRO A 75 -26.35 -4.09 5.01
C PRO A 75 -26.95 -2.91 4.25
N SER A 76 -27.04 -1.77 4.91
CA SER A 76 -27.49 -0.53 4.29
C SER A 76 -26.52 -0.17 3.13
N LYS A 77 -27.04 0.53 2.13
CA LYS A 77 -26.21 1.13 1.06
C LYS A 77 -25.78 2.57 1.39
N SER A 78 -26.12 3.05 2.60
CA SER A 78 -25.71 4.39 3.05
C SER A 78 -24.20 4.46 3.28
N GLU A 79 -23.65 5.64 3.09
CA GLU A 79 -22.27 5.93 3.46
C GLU A 79 -22.15 6.18 4.96
N ILE A 80 -20.99 5.83 5.51
CA ILE A 80 -20.62 6.05 6.90
C ILE A 80 -19.58 7.16 6.94
N PRO A 81 -19.82 8.25 7.70
CA PRO A 81 -18.83 9.29 7.95
C PRO A 81 -17.89 8.85 9.09
N PHE A 82 -16.76 8.29 8.76
CA PHE A 82 -15.79 7.76 9.71
C PHE A 82 -14.67 8.76 10.01
N VAL A 83 -14.56 9.20 11.26
CA VAL A 83 -13.46 10.06 11.70
C VAL A 83 -12.39 9.20 12.35
N VAL A 84 -11.21 9.21 11.77
CA VAL A 84 -10.05 8.45 12.26
C VAL A 84 -9.38 9.15 13.43
N SER A 85 -8.70 8.37 14.29
CA SER A 85 -7.96 8.90 15.44
C SER A 85 -6.60 9.45 15.06
N ARG A 86 -6.00 8.94 14.00
CA ARG A 86 -4.68 9.36 13.46
C ARG A 86 -4.49 8.91 12.04
N ILE A 87 -3.42 9.40 11.41
CA ILE A 87 -3.04 9.06 10.03
C ILE A 87 -1.59 8.61 10.01
N VAL A 88 -1.31 7.56 9.23
CA VAL A 88 0.05 7.03 9.06
C VAL A 88 0.43 7.06 7.59
N LEU A 89 1.58 7.63 7.29
CA LEU A 89 2.08 7.83 5.93
C LEU A 89 3.38 7.06 5.71
N GLN A 90 3.59 6.55 4.51
CA GLN A 90 4.91 6.18 4.02
C GLN A 90 5.43 7.31 3.11
N ASP A 91 6.74 7.41 2.91
CA ASP A 91 7.36 8.59 2.31
C ASP A 91 7.08 8.81 0.81
N PHE A 92 6.82 7.77 0.00
CA PHE A 92 6.51 7.95 -1.42
C PHE A 92 5.12 8.57 -1.67
N THR A 93 4.20 8.36 -0.75
CA THR A 93 2.84 8.91 -0.83
C THR A 93 2.61 10.05 0.17
N GLY A 94 3.36 10.09 1.26
CA GLY A 94 3.27 11.15 2.28
C GLY A 94 3.95 12.47 1.87
N VAL A 95 5.07 12.40 1.14
CA VAL A 95 5.75 13.62 0.64
C VAL A 95 4.81 14.47 -0.22
N PRO A 96 4.09 13.94 -1.23
CA PRO A 96 3.13 14.77 -1.98
C PRO A 96 1.99 15.35 -1.13
N LEU A 97 1.55 14.67 -0.07
CA LEU A 97 0.56 15.22 0.85
C LEU A 97 1.12 16.42 1.62
N LEU A 98 2.34 16.29 2.11
CA LEU A 98 3.02 17.42 2.76
C LEU A 98 3.27 18.59 1.79
N VAL A 99 3.53 18.30 0.50
CA VAL A 99 3.63 19.31 -0.56
C VAL A 99 2.30 20.07 -0.73
N ASP A 100 1.18 19.36 -0.72
CA ASP A 100 -0.14 19.99 -0.82
C ASP A 100 -0.45 20.86 0.41
N LEU A 101 -0.16 20.38 1.65
CA LEU A 101 -0.30 21.20 2.87
C LEU A 101 0.60 22.46 2.83
N ALA A 102 1.85 22.31 2.34
CA ALA A 102 2.76 23.43 2.16
C ALA A 102 2.22 24.44 1.12
N ALA A 103 1.65 23.96 0.01
CA ALA A 103 1.02 24.79 -1.00
C ALA A 103 -0.25 25.49 -0.49
N MET A 104 -1.04 24.84 0.38
CA MET A 104 -2.18 25.46 1.06
C MET A 104 -1.71 26.61 1.96
N ARG A 105 -0.65 26.43 2.74
CA ARG A 105 -0.05 27.51 3.54
C ARG A 105 0.41 28.68 2.67
N SER A 106 1.08 28.39 1.54
CA SER A 106 1.47 29.43 0.57
C SER A 106 0.26 30.15 -0.02
N ALA A 107 -0.84 29.46 -0.28
CA ALA A 107 -2.08 30.06 -0.78
C ALA A 107 -2.74 30.97 0.25
N VAL A 108 -2.78 30.58 1.53
CA VAL A 108 -3.29 31.38 2.65
C VAL A 108 -2.47 32.65 2.83
N ASP A 109 -1.12 32.54 2.78
CA ASP A 109 -0.22 33.69 2.88
C ASP A 109 -0.43 34.69 1.75
N ARG A 110 -0.61 34.21 0.51
CA ARG A 110 -0.95 35.04 -0.65
C ARG A 110 -2.27 35.83 -0.47
N LEU A 111 -3.19 35.31 0.34
CA LEU A 111 -4.43 36.01 0.72
C LEU A 111 -4.22 36.98 1.91
N GLY A 112 -3.01 37.07 2.49
CA GLY A 112 -2.69 37.88 3.65
C GLY A 112 -3.25 37.35 4.97
N GLN A 113 -3.50 36.05 5.07
CA GLN A 113 -4.01 35.36 6.25
C GLN A 113 -2.90 34.58 6.97
N ASP A 114 -3.18 34.12 8.21
CA ASP A 114 -2.21 33.33 8.97
C ASP A 114 -2.10 31.90 8.42
N ALA A 115 -0.95 31.57 7.84
CA ALA A 115 -0.67 30.25 7.29
C ALA A 115 -0.78 29.10 8.31
N LYS A 116 -0.62 29.38 9.60
CA LYS A 116 -0.77 28.40 10.69
C LYS A 116 -2.17 27.83 10.84
N CYS A 117 -3.19 28.46 10.24
CA CYS A 117 -4.51 27.87 10.21
C CYS A 117 -4.57 26.53 9.45
N ILE A 118 -3.57 26.28 8.60
CA ILE A 118 -3.40 24.96 7.95
C ILE A 118 -2.54 24.09 8.86
N GLU A 119 -3.19 23.27 9.65
CA GLU A 119 -2.59 22.31 10.59
C GLU A 119 -3.41 21.01 10.57
N PRO A 120 -2.79 19.83 10.56
CA PRO A 120 -3.54 18.58 10.74
C PRO A 120 -4.27 18.53 12.08
N LEU A 121 -5.54 18.14 12.05
CA LEU A 121 -6.41 18.07 13.24
C LEU A 121 -6.30 16.75 14.01
N VAL A 122 -5.58 15.78 13.46
CA VAL A 122 -5.26 14.51 14.08
C VAL A 122 -3.76 14.26 13.96
N PRO A 123 -3.16 13.45 14.86
CA PRO A 123 -1.76 13.08 14.75
C PRO A 123 -1.43 12.45 13.41
N VAL A 124 -0.33 12.85 12.79
CA VAL A 124 0.17 12.33 11.51
C VAL A 124 1.60 11.87 11.70
N ASP A 125 1.84 10.58 11.47
CA ASP A 125 3.16 9.98 11.51
C ASP A 125 3.58 9.58 10.09
N LEU A 126 4.69 10.14 9.58
CA LEU A 126 5.29 9.74 8.32
C LEU A 126 6.54 8.90 8.59
N VAL A 127 6.58 7.68 8.04
CA VAL A 127 7.75 6.80 8.14
C VAL A 127 8.50 6.78 6.82
N VAL A 128 9.80 7.05 6.85
CA VAL A 128 10.67 6.98 5.67
C VAL A 128 11.17 5.55 5.51
N ASP A 129 10.54 4.80 4.61
CA ASP A 129 10.74 3.36 4.48
C ASP A 129 10.74 2.82 3.04
N HIS A 130 10.36 3.64 2.06
CA HIS A 130 10.27 3.27 0.64
C HIS A 130 11.41 3.84 -0.22
N SER A 131 12.31 4.63 0.34
CA SER A 131 13.43 5.26 -0.38
C SER A 131 14.65 4.37 -0.51
N VAL A 132 14.79 3.36 0.35
CA VAL A 132 15.90 2.40 0.33
C VAL A 132 15.83 1.48 -0.89
N GLN A 133 16.96 1.30 -1.59
CA GLN A 133 17.11 0.38 -2.71
C GLN A 133 18.29 -0.55 -2.46
N VAL A 134 18.20 -1.81 -2.91
CA VAL A 134 19.28 -2.80 -2.75
C VAL A 134 20.29 -2.64 -3.89
N ASP A 135 21.09 -1.57 -3.86
CA ASP A 135 22.18 -1.33 -4.81
C ASP A 135 23.38 -2.26 -4.53
N ARG A 136 23.62 -2.53 -3.24
CA ARG A 136 24.66 -3.42 -2.73
C ARG A 136 24.06 -4.56 -1.92
N SER A 137 24.61 -5.78 -2.05
CA SER A 137 24.16 -6.98 -1.35
C SER A 137 25.29 -7.99 -1.20
N GLY A 138 25.11 -9.02 -0.36
CA GLY A 138 26.05 -10.11 -0.18
C GLY A 138 27.38 -9.71 0.51
N THR A 139 27.44 -8.55 1.15
CA THR A 139 28.61 -8.07 1.89
C THR A 139 28.19 -7.40 3.21
N VAL A 140 29.07 -7.41 4.20
CA VAL A 140 28.83 -6.79 5.51
C VAL A 140 28.71 -5.27 5.45
N ASP A 141 29.24 -4.62 4.43
CA ASP A 141 29.16 -3.16 4.24
C ASP A 141 27.90 -2.73 3.46
N ALA A 142 27.12 -3.67 2.93
CA ALA A 142 26.00 -3.39 2.05
C ALA A 142 24.99 -2.38 2.66
N PHE A 143 24.65 -2.53 3.93
CA PHE A 143 23.75 -1.61 4.63
C PHE A 143 24.27 -0.16 4.61
N LYS A 144 25.52 0.03 4.98
CA LYS A 144 26.14 1.36 5.06
C LYS A 144 26.23 2.01 3.68
N GLU A 145 26.60 1.23 2.67
CA GLU A 145 26.69 1.72 1.29
C GLU A 145 25.32 2.12 0.75
N ASN A 146 24.30 1.27 0.93
CA ASN A 146 22.92 1.56 0.51
C ASN A 146 22.35 2.79 1.22
N LEU A 147 22.60 2.94 2.52
CA LEU A 147 22.15 4.10 3.30
C LEU A 147 22.80 5.39 2.78
N SER A 148 24.09 5.37 2.47
CA SER A 148 24.78 6.52 1.89
C SER A 148 24.17 6.92 0.54
N ILE A 149 23.93 5.95 -0.34
CA ILE A 149 23.29 6.16 -1.65
C ILE A 149 21.86 6.69 -1.48
N GLU A 150 21.09 6.16 -0.53
CA GLU A 150 19.73 6.61 -0.23
C GLU A 150 19.71 8.09 0.15
N PHE A 151 20.60 8.52 1.07
CA PHE A 151 20.68 9.93 1.48
C PHE A 151 21.15 10.85 0.36
N GLU A 152 22.10 10.42 -0.47
CA GLU A 152 22.54 11.19 -1.63
C GLU A 152 21.39 11.42 -2.63
N ARG A 153 20.67 10.35 -2.99
CA ARG A 153 19.55 10.40 -3.94
C ARG A 153 18.34 11.18 -3.46
N ASN A 154 18.07 11.17 -2.15
CA ASN A 154 16.81 11.69 -1.60
C ASN A 154 16.99 12.95 -0.74
N ARG A 155 18.16 13.60 -0.78
CA ARG A 155 18.51 14.72 0.08
C ARG A 155 17.47 15.83 0.09
N GLU A 156 17.01 16.29 -1.08
CA GLU A 156 16.01 17.36 -1.19
C GLU A 156 14.67 16.96 -0.54
N ARG A 157 14.26 15.69 -0.67
CA ARG A 157 13.05 15.18 -0.01
C ARG A 157 13.21 15.18 1.52
N TYR A 158 14.39 14.82 2.01
CA TYR A 158 14.65 14.75 3.45
C TYR A 158 14.77 16.14 4.08
N GLU A 159 15.34 17.11 3.36
CA GLU A 159 15.32 18.54 3.74
C GLU A 159 13.86 19.04 3.88
N PHE A 160 12.99 18.66 2.93
CA PHE A 160 11.58 19.03 2.96
C PHE A 160 10.81 18.35 4.10
N LEU A 161 11.03 17.07 4.34
CA LEU A 161 10.41 16.34 5.47
C LEU A 161 10.80 16.94 6.82
N LYS A 162 12.07 17.31 6.99
CA LYS A 162 12.53 17.98 8.20
C LYS A 162 11.88 19.35 8.38
N TRP A 163 11.68 20.10 7.29
CA TRP A 163 10.92 21.33 7.37
C TRP A 163 9.49 21.07 7.82
N GLY A 164 8.80 20.09 7.25
CA GLY A 164 7.43 19.74 7.60
C GLY A 164 7.29 19.40 9.09
N GLN A 165 8.20 18.61 9.63
CA GLN A 165 8.23 18.26 11.06
C GLN A 165 8.42 19.49 11.98
N GLN A 166 9.08 20.53 11.51
CA GLN A 166 9.24 21.77 12.27
C GLN A 166 8.09 22.76 12.08
N ALA A 167 7.47 22.75 10.89
CA ALA A 167 6.43 23.69 10.51
C ALA A 167 5.05 23.29 11.04
N PHE A 168 4.78 22.00 11.24
CA PHE A 168 3.49 21.47 11.70
C PHE A 168 3.65 20.78 13.06
N ASP A 169 2.85 21.16 14.04
CA ASP A 169 2.93 20.66 15.42
C ASP A 169 2.48 19.19 15.54
N THR A 170 1.52 18.79 14.71
CA THR A 170 0.91 17.43 14.72
C THR A 170 1.55 16.46 13.73
N PHE A 171 2.54 16.89 12.97
CA PHE A 171 3.21 16.08 11.94
C PHE A 171 4.58 15.61 12.43
N GLN A 172 4.77 14.29 12.50
CA GLN A 172 6.02 13.66 12.92
C GLN A 172 6.64 12.85 11.78
N VAL A 173 7.97 12.83 11.74
CA VAL A 173 8.72 12.02 10.77
C VAL A 173 9.57 10.98 11.49
N VAL A 174 9.35 9.71 11.18
CA VAL A 174 10.24 8.62 11.55
C VAL A 174 11.33 8.54 10.49
N PRO A 175 12.60 8.73 10.86
CA PRO A 175 13.72 8.82 9.93
C PRO A 175 13.98 7.54 9.12
N PRO A 176 14.78 7.60 8.03
CA PRO A 176 15.26 6.43 7.30
C PRO A 176 15.96 5.42 8.22
N SER A 177 15.95 4.17 7.81
CA SER A 177 16.62 3.04 8.49
C SER A 177 16.12 2.68 9.90
N ILE A 178 14.90 3.07 10.27
CA ILE A 178 14.22 2.61 11.49
C ILE A 178 13.45 1.33 11.23
N GLY A 179 12.64 1.31 10.18
CA GLY A 179 11.82 0.17 9.81
C GLY A 179 10.75 0.52 8.81
N ILE A 180 9.96 -0.47 8.43
CA ILE A 180 8.80 -0.32 7.55
C ILE A 180 7.61 0.23 8.34
N VAL A 181 6.83 1.11 7.71
CA VAL A 181 5.73 1.87 8.33
C VAL A 181 4.78 1.00 9.15
N HIS A 182 4.34 -0.13 8.62
CA HIS A 182 3.35 -0.97 9.33
C HIS A 182 3.93 -1.79 10.48
N GLN A 183 5.22 -2.16 10.46
CA GLN A 183 5.89 -2.79 11.62
C GLN A 183 6.21 -1.74 12.69
N VAL A 184 6.72 -0.57 12.32
CA VAL A 184 6.92 0.57 13.25
C VAL A 184 5.59 0.99 13.88
N ASN A 185 4.50 0.99 13.11
CA ASN A 185 3.15 1.24 13.62
C ASN A 185 2.74 0.19 14.66
N LEU A 186 2.91 -1.08 14.36
CA LEU A 186 2.57 -2.19 15.27
C LEU A 186 3.38 -2.15 16.56
N GLU A 187 4.70 -1.96 16.45
CA GLU A 187 5.64 -2.03 17.57
C GLU A 187 5.67 -0.76 18.44
N TYR A 188 5.40 0.41 17.85
CA TYR A 188 5.64 1.70 18.51
C TYR A 188 4.49 2.72 18.41
N LEU A 189 4.00 3.05 17.21
CA LEU A 189 3.08 4.18 17.03
C LEU A 189 1.66 3.90 17.55
N ALA A 190 1.18 2.66 17.47
CA ALA A 190 -0.17 2.29 17.90
C ALA A 190 -0.35 2.40 19.41
N ARG A 191 -1.46 3.03 19.81
CA ARG A 191 -1.84 3.23 21.24
C ARG A 191 -2.97 2.33 21.70
N VAL A 192 -3.76 1.78 20.75
CA VAL A 192 -4.96 0.96 20.94
C VAL A 192 -6.12 1.73 21.57
N VAL A 193 -5.89 2.57 22.57
CA VAL A 193 -6.84 3.54 23.14
C VAL A 193 -6.19 4.90 23.18
N PHE A 194 -6.87 5.90 22.65
CA PHE A 194 -6.47 7.30 22.71
C PHE A 194 -7.17 8.02 23.86
N GLU A 195 -6.55 9.12 24.28
CA GLU A 195 -7.06 10.08 25.25
C GLU A 195 -7.18 11.46 24.61
N LYS A 196 -8.32 12.13 24.80
CA LYS A 196 -8.50 13.53 24.41
C LYS A 196 -8.94 14.33 25.63
N ALA A 197 -8.14 15.35 25.96
CA ALA A 197 -8.54 16.30 27.00
C ALA A 197 -9.67 17.21 26.48
N GLU A 198 -10.76 17.28 27.24
CA GLU A 198 -11.89 18.16 26.96
C GLU A 198 -12.30 18.91 28.26
N GLY A 199 -11.77 20.12 28.45
CA GLY A 199 -11.87 20.87 29.71
C GLY A 199 -11.16 20.13 30.85
N ASP A 200 -11.89 19.90 31.96
CA ASP A 200 -11.37 19.17 33.14
C ASP A 200 -11.56 17.65 33.02
N SER A 201 -12.02 17.16 31.88
CA SER A 201 -12.32 15.74 31.63
C SER A 201 -11.41 15.16 30.54
N THR A 202 -11.25 13.84 30.54
CA THR A 202 -10.55 13.09 29.52
C THR A 202 -11.48 12.09 28.87
N VAL A 203 -11.63 12.13 27.56
CA VAL A 203 -12.43 11.17 26.76
C VAL A 203 -11.52 10.11 26.19
N LEU A 204 -11.87 8.84 26.46
CA LEU A 204 -11.18 7.66 25.94
C LEU A 204 -11.92 7.14 24.70
N TYR A 205 -11.15 6.72 23.68
CA TYR A 205 -11.70 6.19 22.44
C TYR A 205 -10.74 5.24 21.73
N PRO A 206 -11.21 4.36 20.82
CA PRO A 206 -10.34 3.41 20.12
C PRO A 206 -9.32 4.11 19.23
N ASP A 207 -8.11 3.56 19.18
CA ASP A 207 -7.17 3.85 18.10
C ASP A 207 -7.77 3.34 16.79
N THR A 208 -7.86 4.24 15.83
CA THR A 208 -8.32 3.95 14.47
C THR A 208 -7.51 4.78 13.50
N LEU A 209 -7.17 4.22 12.35
CA LEU A 209 -6.36 4.96 11.40
C LEU A 209 -6.70 4.66 9.95
N VAL A 210 -6.31 5.58 9.09
CA VAL A 210 -6.08 5.30 7.68
C VAL A 210 -4.60 5.56 7.35
N GLY A 211 -4.08 4.85 6.38
CA GLY A 211 -2.70 5.02 5.96
C GLY A 211 -2.58 5.08 4.45
N THR A 212 -1.50 5.70 3.98
CA THR A 212 -1.21 5.77 2.54
C THR A 212 -0.47 4.54 2.01
N ASP A 213 -0.27 3.53 2.86
CA ASP A 213 0.21 2.21 2.48
C ASP A 213 -0.92 1.19 2.51
N SER A 214 -1.00 0.31 1.50
CA SER A 214 -2.04 -0.72 1.44
C SER A 214 -1.95 -1.72 2.60
N HIS A 215 -0.73 -1.96 3.13
CA HIS A 215 -0.51 -2.89 4.25
C HIS A 215 -0.67 -2.24 5.63
N THR A 216 -1.24 -1.04 5.71
CA THR A 216 -1.77 -0.45 6.95
C THR A 216 -2.63 -1.44 7.72
N THR A 217 -3.30 -2.34 7.01
CA THR A 217 -4.12 -3.43 7.56
C THR A 217 -3.38 -4.37 8.51
N MET A 218 -2.04 -4.39 8.53
CA MET A 218 -1.28 -5.16 9.52
C MET A 218 -1.68 -4.84 10.96
N ILE A 219 -2.07 -3.61 11.22
CA ILE A 219 -2.50 -3.15 12.53
C ILE A 219 -3.77 -3.83 13.03
N ASN A 220 -4.57 -4.42 12.12
CA ASN A 220 -5.79 -5.13 12.48
C ASN A 220 -5.49 -6.39 13.32
N GLY A 221 -4.27 -6.95 13.21
CA GLY A 221 -3.79 -8.02 14.08
C GLY A 221 -3.65 -7.62 15.54
N LEU A 222 -3.44 -6.31 15.82
CA LEU A 222 -3.42 -5.73 17.17
C LEU A 222 -4.83 -5.40 17.71
N GLY A 223 -5.86 -5.52 16.87
CA GLY A 223 -7.23 -5.14 17.23
C GLY A 223 -7.55 -3.66 16.98
N VAL A 224 -6.74 -2.99 16.20
CA VAL A 224 -6.95 -1.61 15.76
C VAL A 224 -7.58 -1.61 14.36
N VAL A 225 -8.69 -0.89 14.20
CA VAL A 225 -9.33 -0.70 12.90
C VAL A 225 -8.51 0.26 12.05
N GLY A 226 -8.05 -0.22 10.91
CA GLY A 226 -7.25 0.58 9.99
C GLY A 226 -7.11 -0.05 8.62
N TRP A 227 -7.03 0.78 7.58
CA TRP A 227 -6.85 0.33 6.20
C TRP A 227 -6.12 1.36 5.33
N GLY A 228 -5.70 0.92 4.15
CA GLY A 228 -5.08 1.79 3.15
C GLY A 228 -6.09 2.64 2.40
N VAL A 229 -5.78 3.93 2.25
CA VAL A 229 -6.59 4.91 1.49
C VAL A 229 -5.73 5.63 0.46
N GLY A 230 -6.38 6.42 -0.40
CA GLY A 230 -5.71 7.36 -1.29
C GLY A 230 -5.07 8.53 -0.55
N GLY A 231 -4.05 9.13 -1.17
CA GLY A 231 -3.43 10.33 -0.63
C GLY A 231 -4.43 11.44 -0.36
N ILE A 232 -5.33 11.70 -1.31
CA ILE A 232 -6.36 12.75 -1.21
C ILE A 232 -7.33 12.48 -0.04
N GLU A 233 -7.74 11.22 0.16
CA GLU A 233 -8.60 10.84 1.31
C GLU A 233 -7.86 10.99 2.65
N ALA A 234 -6.58 10.59 2.70
CA ALA A 234 -5.75 10.77 3.89
C ALA A 234 -5.59 12.27 4.22
N GLU A 235 -5.33 13.10 3.22
CA GLU A 235 -5.17 14.53 3.39
C GLU A 235 -6.46 15.21 3.87
N ALA A 236 -7.60 14.84 3.32
CA ALA A 236 -8.90 15.29 3.80
C ALA A 236 -9.13 14.89 5.26
N GLY A 237 -8.77 13.66 5.63
CA GLY A 237 -8.81 13.18 7.01
C GLY A 237 -7.86 13.94 7.95
N MET A 238 -6.66 14.32 7.48
CA MET A 238 -5.77 15.21 8.26
C MET A 238 -6.45 16.53 8.59
N LEU A 239 -7.21 17.08 7.64
CA LEU A 239 -7.88 18.36 7.76
C LEU A 239 -9.29 18.24 8.36
N GLY A 240 -9.59 17.13 9.06
CA GLY A 240 -10.80 16.93 9.85
C GLY A 240 -12.04 16.52 9.06
N GLN A 241 -11.88 16.16 7.77
CA GLN A 241 -13.01 15.61 7.03
C GLN A 241 -13.18 14.12 7.38
N PRO A 242 -14.43 13.62 7.54
CA PRO A 242 -14.66 12.20 7.66
C PRO A 242 -14.19 11.44 6.40
N VAL A 243 -13.65 10.23 6.59
CA VAL A 243 -13.43 9.27 5.52
C VAL A 243 -14.76 8.58 5.25
N TYR A 244 -15.35 8.82 4.09
CA TYR A 244 -16.65 8.23 3.73
C TYR A 244 -16.46 6.88 3.06
N PHE A 245 -17.21 5.87 3.49
CA PHE A 245 -17.27 4.57 2.85
C PHE A 245 -18.66 3.93 2.98
N GLN A 246 -19.02 3.08 2.04
CA GLN A 246 -20.30 2.38 2.10
C GLN A 246 -20.34 1.40 3.27
N THR A 247 -21.50 1.27 3.88
CA THR A 247 -21.72 0.26 4.95
C THR A 247 -21.29 -1.12 4.46
N PRO A 248 -20.27 -1.74 5.08
CA PRO A 248 -19.66 -2.95 4.54
C PRO A 248 -20.46 -4.21 4.84
N GLU A 249 -20.35 -5.20 3.98
CA GLU A 249 -20.53 -6.58 4.37
C GLU A 249 -19.35 -7.02 5.27
N VAL A 250 -19.62 -7.87 6.26
CA VAL A 250 -18.58 -8.43 7.13
C VAL A 250 -18.57 -9.95 6.98
N ILE A 251 -17.45 -10.49 6.55
CA ILE A 251 -17.23 -11.92 6.43
C ILE A 251 -16.50 -12.41 7.69
N GLY A 252 -17.15 -13.27 8.47
CA GLY A 252 -16.53 -13.91 9.61
C GLY A 252 -15.75 -15.15 9.19
N VAL A 253 -14.50 -15.31 9.64
CA VAL A 253 -13.70 -16.52 9.45
C VAL A 253 -13.51 -17.20 10.79
N ASN A 254 -14.19 -18.32 10.98
CA ASN A 254 -14.08 -19.16 12.17
C ASN A 254 -12.83 -20.01 12.08
N LEU A 255 -11.80 -19.66 12.83
CA LEU A 255 -10.59 -20.45 12.94
C LEU A 255 -10.73 -21.49 14.05
N SER A 256 -10.43 -22.74 13.75
CA SER A 256 -10.46 -23.84 14.72
C SER A 256 -9.15 -24.63 14.72
N GLY A 257 -8.90 -25.40 15.78
CA GLY A 257 -7.71 -26.22 15.88
C GLY A 257 -6.42 -25.44 16.14
N SER A 258 -5.30 -25.88 15.56
CA SER A 258 -3.98 -25.26 15.65
C SER A 258 -3.13 -25.64 14.45
N LEU A 259 -2.16 -24.82 14.08
CA LEU A 259 -1.18 -25.12 13.04
C LEU A 259 -0.37 -26.37 13.41
N ARG A 260 -0.02 -27.18 12.40
CA ARG A 260 0.84 -28.34 12.57
C ARG A 260 2.29 -27.94 12.73
N GLU A 261 3.10 -28.83 13.25
CA GLU A 261 4.56 -28.65 13.28
C GLU A 261 5.12 -28.43 11.87
N GLY A 262 6.04 -27.48 11.72
CA GLY A 262 6.65 -27.09 10.46
C GLY A 262 5.84 -26.13 9.60
N VAL A 263 4.58 -25.82 9.97
CA VAL A 263 3.74 -24.85 9.29
C VAL A 263 3.94 -23.46 9.93
N THR A 264 4.10 -22.45 9.08
CA THR A 264 4.36 -21.07 9.49
C THR A 264 3.14 -20.16 9.35
N ALA A 265 3.19 -18.98 9.97
CA ALA A 265 2.18 -17.93 9.77
C ALA A 265 2.09 -17.49 8.28
N THR A 266 3.18 -17.56 7.54
CA THR A 266 3.20 -17.30 6.10
C THR A 266 2.33 -18.28 5.34
N ASP A 267 2.45 -19.57 5.65
CA ASP A 267 1.64 -20.63 5.02
C ASP A 267 0.15 -20.39 5.28
N LEU A 268 -0.19 -20.01 6.52
CA LEU A 268 -1.56 -19.63 6.88
C LEU A 268 -2.02 -18.41 6.09
N ALA A 269 -1.22 -17.35 6.01
CA ALA A 269 -1.59 -16.12 5.30
C ALA A 269 -1.80 -16.35 3.79
N LEU A 270 -0.96 -17.19 3.16
CA LEU A 270 -1.12 -17.59 1.77
C LEU A 270 -2.38 -18.45 1.56
N HIS A 271 -2.67 -19.39 2.49
CA HIS A 271 -3.87 -20.21 2.44
C HIS A 271 -5.15 -19.38 2.61
N VAL A 272 -5.15 -18.43 3.56
CA VAL A 272 -6.25 -17.47 3.76
C VAL A 272 -6.44 -16.58 2.52
N THR A 273 -5.35 -16.18 1.87
CA THR A 273 -5.40 -15.37 0.65
C THR A 273 -6.09 -16.13 -0.49
N GLU A 274 -5.73 -17.39 -0.71
CA GLU A 274 -6.38 -18.27 -1.69
C GLU A 274 -7.88 -18.44 -1.37
N LEU A 275 -8.22 -18.78 -0.12
CA LEU A 275 -9.59 -18.99 0.35
C LEU A 275 -10.46 -17.74 0.14
N LEU A 276 -10.01 -16.58 0.61
CA LEU A 276 -10.80 -15.34 0.57
C LEU A 276 -10.89 -14.74 -0.84
N ARG A 277 -9.90 -14.95 -1.69
CA ARG A 277 -10.01 -14.61 -3.13
C ARG A 277 -11.09 -15.44 -3.82
N ALA A 278 -11.15 -16.73 -3.54
CA ALA A 278 -12.21 -17.60 -4.07
C ALA A 278 -13.61 -17.14 -3.60
N GLU A 279 -13.71 -16.60 -2.38
CA GLU A 279 -14.95 -16.08 -1.79
C GLU A 279 -15.31 -14.65 -2.21
N GLN A 280 -14.51 -14.01 -3.05
CA GLN A 280 -14.78 -12.67 -3.61
C GLN A 280 -15.07 -11.61 -2.53
N VAL A 281 -14.16 -11.48 -1.55
CA VAL A 281 -14.30 -10.53 -0.44
C VAL A 281 -13.91 -9.08 -0.76
N VAL A 282 -13.78 -8.73 -2.03
CA VAL A 282 -13.36 -7.39 -2.47
C VAL A 282 -14.26 -6.31 -1.90
N GLY A 283 -13.66 -5.35 -1.19
CA GLY A 283 -14.36 -4.22 -0.56
C GLY A 283 -15.13 -4.56 0.71
N LYS A 284 -15.07 -5.80 1.19
CA LYS A 284 -15.70 -6.25 2.44
C LYS A 284 -14.73 -6.14 3.61
N PHE A 285 -15.27 -6.16 4.83
CA PHE A 285 -14.49 -6.41 6.04
C PHE A 285 -14.39 -7.92 6.27
N VAL A 286 -13.23 -8.37 6.72
CA VAL A 286 -13.03 -9.75 7.19
C VAL A 286 -12.71 -9.68 8.68
N GLU A 287 -13.38 -10.52 9.49
CA GLU A 287 -13.16 -10.60 10.93
C GLU A 287 -12.88 -12.06 11.31
N PHE A 288 -11.74 -12.29 11.97
CA PHE A 288 -11.32 -13.62 12.39
C PHE A 288 -11.77 -13.89 13.82
N TYR A 289 -12.35 -15.07 14.07
CA TYR A 289 -12.90 -15.45 15.36
C TYR A 289 -12.74 -16.96 15.63
N GLY A 290 -13.16 -17.43 16.80
CA GLY A 290 -13.10 -18.82 17.18
C GLY A 290 -11.84 -19.21 17.95
N ASP A 291 -11.77 -20.45 18.45
CA ASP A 291 -10.71 -20.93 19.33
C ASP A 291 -9.34 -21.04 18.65
N GLY A 292 -9.29 -21.20 17.35
CA GLY A 292 -8.05 -21.12 16.57
C GLY A 292 -7.46 -19.72 16.56
N ALA A 293 -8.29 -18.67 16.47
CA ALA A 293 -7.85 -17.28 16.52
C ALA A 293 -7.24 -16.92 17.90
N GLU A 294 -7.81 -17.44 19.00
CA GLU A 294 -7.26 -17.26 20.36
C GLU A 294 -5.84 -17.85 20.51
N LYS A 295 -5.54 -18.95 19.79
CA LYS A 295 -4.25 -19.67 19.88
C LYS A 295 -3.14 -18.98 19.09
N LEU A 296 -3.48 -18.25 18.01
CA LEU A 296 -2.50 -17.53 17.22
C LEU A 296 -1.80 -16.46 18.06
N THR A 297 -0.48 -16.35 17.91
CA THR A 297 0.27 -15.22 18.48
C THR A 297 -0.16 -13.93 17.81
N LEU A 298 0.11 -12.78 18.42
CA LEU A 298 -0.20 -11.50 17.78
C LEU A 298 0.57 -11.33 16.46
N ALA A 299 1.81 -11.78 16.40
CA ALA A 299 2.63 -11.75 15.19
C ALA A 299 2.01 -12.59 14.05
N ASP A 300 1.41 -13.76 14.37
CA ASP A 300 0.70 -14.57 13.38
C ASP A 300 -0.55 -13.84 12.85
N ARG A 301 -1.34 -13.23 13.76
CA ARG A 301 -2.51 -12.41 13.40
C ARG A 301 -2.11 -11.23 12.52
N ALA A 302 -1.03 -10.53 12.85
CA ALA A 302 -0.50 -9.41 12.09
C ALA A 302 -0.06 -9.84 10.67
N THR A 303 0.57 -11.03 10.54
CA THR A 303 0.96 -11.61 9.25
C THR A 303 -0.27 -11.85 8.36
N VAL A 304 -1.35 -12.42 8.91
CA VAL A 304 -2.62 -12.65 8.18
C VAL A 304 -3.29 -11.32 7.82
N ALA A 305 -3.38 -10.40 8.76
CA ALA A 305 -4.00 -9.08 8.58
C ALA A 305 -3.26 -8.23 7.53
N ASN A 306 -1.93 -8.33 7.48
CA ASN A 306 -1.09 -7.63 6.50
C ASN A 306 -1.52 -7.94 5.05
N MET A 307 -1.91 -9.17 4.77
CA MET A 307 -2.30 -9.62 3.43
C MET A 307 -3.76 -9.30 3.05
N ALA A 308 -4.47 -8.45 3.81
CA ALA A 308 -5.83 -8.04 3.46
C ALA A 308 -5.95 -7.47 2.03
N PRO A 309 -5.05 -6.62 1.54
CA PRO A 309 -5.06 -6.16 0.16
C PRO A 309 -4.91 -7.30 -0.87
N GLU A 310 -4.11 -8.32 -0.54
CA GLU A 310 -3.85 -9.46 -1.41
C GLU A 310 -5.07 -10.36 -1.53
N TYR A 311 -5.82 -10.62 -0.46
CA TYR A 311 -7.12 -11.32 -0.59
C TYR A 311 -8.28 -10.39 -0.97
N GLY A 312 -8.06 -9.08 -1.04
CA GLY A 312 -9.00 -8.10 -1.61
C GLY A 312 -9.96 -7.46 -0.60
N ALA A 313 -9.83 -7.78 0.68
CA ALA A 313 -10.65 -7.16 1.72
C ALA A 313 -10.16 -5.74 2.06
N THR A 314 -11.06 -4.93 2.62
CA THR A 314 -10.69 -3.63 3.17
C THR A 314 -9.82 -3.79 4.42
N MET A 315 -10.12 -4.79 5.26
CA MET A 315 -9.35 -5.14 6.45
C MET A 315 -9.46 -6.63 6.77
N GLY A 316 -8.52 -7.13 7.59
CA GLY A 316 -8.52 -8.48 8.16
C GLY A 316 -8.36 -8.41 9.67
N PHE A 317 -9.46 -8.25 10.39
CA PHE A 317 -9.50 -7.80 11.77
C PHE A 317 -9.52 -8.97 12.77
N PHE A 318 -8.71 -8.85 13.81
CA PHE A 318 -8.72 -9.71 15.00
C PHE A 318 -9.12 -8.87 16.22
N PRO A 319 -10.14 -9.27 16.99
CA PRO A 319 -10.52 -8.57 18.23
C PRO A 319 -9.41 -8.58 19.29
N ILE A 320 -9.43 -7.59 20.18
CA ILE A 320 -8.47 -7.44 21.28
C ILE A 320 -8.72 -8.50 22.36
N ASP A 321 -7.63 -9.17 22.77
CA ASP A 321 -7.63 -10.16 23.85
C ASP A 321 -6.35 -10.08 24.71
N ASP A 322 -6.14 -11.06 25.57
CA ASP A 322 -4.93 -11.11 26.43
C ASP A 322 -3.63 -11.21 25.60
N LYS A 323 -3.66 -11.80 24.38
CA LYS A 323 -2.49 -11.82 23.48
C LYS A 323 -2.11 -10.41 23.00
N THR A 324 -3.10 -9.56 22.79
CA THR A 324 -2.86 -8.13 22.48
C THR A 324 -2.15 -7.45 23.65
N LEU A 325 -2.64 -7.66 24.89
CA LEU A 325 -2.03 -7.07 26.09
C LEU A 325 -0.60 -7.58 26.32
N ASP A 326 -0.34 -8.86 26.11
CA ASP A 326 1.00 -9.44 26.20
C ASP A 326 1.96 -8.84 25.18
N TYR A 327 1.49 -8.59 23.94
CA TYR A 327 2.29 -7.92 22.91
C TYR A 327 2.60 -6.47 23.27
N LEU A 328 1.62 -5.72 23.77
CA LEU A 328 1.83 -4.35 24.23
C LEU A 328 2.89 -4.29 25.35
N ARG A 329 2.87 -5.28 26.27
CA ARG A 329 3.88 -5.41 27.31
C ARG A 329 5.27 -5.74 26.73
N LEU A 330 5.34 -6.67 25.80
CA LEU A 330 6.57 -7.04 25.11
C LEU A 330 7.19 -5.84 24.39
N THR A 331 6.37 -5.04 23.72
CA THR A 331 6.81 -3.86 22.95
C THR A 331 6.99 -2.60 23.79
N GLY A 332 6.94 -2.73 25.12
CA GLY A 332 7.37 -1.71 26.08
C GLY A 332 6.32 -0.66 26.44
N ARG A 333 5.01 -0.92 26.18
CA ARG A 333 3.94 -0.07 26.71
C ARG A 333 3.85 -0.26 28.23
N ASP A 334 3.56 0.82 28.95
CA ASP A 334 3.46 0.78 30.41
C ASP A 334 2.19 0.09 30.89
N GLU A 335 2.23 -0.50 32.10
CA GLU A 335 1.11 -1.26 32.66
C GLU A 335 -0.15 -0.41 32.90
N ALA A 336 -0.03 0.90 33.13
CA ALA A 336 -1.21 1.77 33.29
C ALA A 336 -1.96 1.90 31.96
N SER A 337 -1.23 2.13 30.85
CA SER A 337 -1.79 2.15 29.49
C SER A 337 -2.42 0.80 29.11
N ILE A 338 -1.74 -0.32 29.44
CA ILE A 338 -2.24 -1.68 29.16
C ILE A 338 -3.55 -1.95 29.93
N ASN A 339 -3.60 -1.61 31.20
CA ASN A 339 -4.80 -1.75 32.02
C ASN A 339 -5.95 -0.88 31.51
N GLN A 340 -5.67 0.34 31.08
CA GLN A 340 -6.66 1.22 30.49
C GLN A 340 -7.25 0.64 29.19
N VAL A 341 -6.42 0.02 28.34
CA VAL A 341 -6.88 -0.70 27.14
C VAL A 341 -7.87 -1.80 27.54
N ARG A 342 -7.49 -2.65 28.51
CA ARG A 342 -8.36 -3.72 29.01
C ARG A 342 -9.68 -3.18 29.54
N ASP A 343 -9.61 -2.20 30.45
CA ASP A 343 -10.79 -1.64 31.12
C ASP A 343 -11.75 -1.00 30.11
N TYR A 344 -11.22 -0.27 29.13
CA TYR A 344 -11.99 0.35 28.06
C TYR A 344 -12.74 -0.70 27.22
N TYR A 345 -12.00 -1.72 26.69
CA TYR A 345 -12.62 -2.71 25.82
C TYR A 345 -13.57 -3.66 26.55
N VAL A 346 -13.31 -3.93 27.84
CA VAL A 346 -14.26 -4.65 28.72
C VAL A 346 -15.53 -3.83 28.94
N ALA A 347 -15.40 -2.52 29.23
CA ALA A 347 -16.55 -1.62 29.41
C ALA A 347 -17.38 -1.46 28.13
N GLN A 348 -16.76 -1.52 26.96
CA GLN A 348 -17.45 -1.50 25.66
C GLN A 348 -18.04 -2.86 25.23
N GLY A 349 -17.75 -3.95 25.98
CA GLY A 349 -18.16 -5.30 25.60
C GLY A 349 -17.45 -5.83 24.35
N MET A 350 -16.21 -5.38 24.08
CA MET A 350 -15.42 -5.70 22.90
C MET A 350 -14.11 -6.45 23.21
N PHE A 351 -13.89 -6.86 24.46
CA PHE A 351 -12.70 -7.59 24.87
C PHE A 351 -12.90 -9.11 24.74
N GLY A 352 -11.97 -9.77 24.06
CA GLY A 352 -11.95 -11.22 23.82
C GLY A 352 -12.36 -11.60 22.39
N ILE A 353 -11.88 -12.75 21.95
CA ILE A 353 -12.24 -13.32 20.63
C ILE A 353 -13.64 -13.92 20.69
N PRO A 354 -14.58 -13.47 19.83
CA PRO A 354 -15.93 -14.02 19.80
C PRO A 354 -15.97 -15.51 19.45
N LYS A 355 -16.95 -16.23 20.01
CA LYS A 355 -17.25 -17.62 19.64
C LYS A 355 -18.36 -17.69 18.60
N ALA A 356 -18.46 -18.84 17.93
CA ALA A 356 -19.49 -19.07 16.94
C ALA A 356 -20.91 -18.79 17.52
N GLY A 357 -21.68 -17.93 16.86
CA GLY A 357 -23.04 -17.55 17.25
C GLY A 357 -23.13 -16.37 18.25
N GLU A 358 -22.05 -15.86 18.78
CA GLU A 358 -22.06 -14.66 19.63
C GLU A 358 -22.25 -13.37 18.80
N VAL A 359 -21.67 -13.31 17.60
CA VAL A 359 -21.73 -12.19 16.66
C VAL A 359 -22.38 -12.65 15.35
N GLU A 360 -23.10 -11.75 14.71
CA GLU A 360 -23.74 -11.99 13.40
C GLU A 360 -22.86 -11.44 12.27
N TYR A 361 -22.50 -12.31 11.30
CA TYR A 361 -21.77 -11.96 10.11
C TYR A 361 -22.62 -12.08 8.85
N THR A 362 -22.31 -11.34 7.81
CA THR A 362 -22.97 -11.46 6.49
C THR A 362 -22.84 -12.88 5.95
N LYS A 363 -21.64 -13.45 6.09
CA LYS A 363 -21.31 -14.83 5.81
C LYS A 363 -20.24 -15.31 6.79
N SER A 364 -20.31 -16.58 7.20
CA SER A 364 -19.24 -17.23 7.98
C SER A 364 -18.58 -18.32 7.16
N LEU A 365 -17.25 -18.40 7.27
CA LEU A 365 -16.40 -19.43 6.68
C LEU A 365 -15.71 -20.16 7.82
N ASP A 366 -15.56 -21.48 7.69
CA ASP A 366 -14.82 -22.30 8.65
C ASP A 366 -13.45 -22.69 8.09
N LEU A 367 -12.38 -22.51 8.89
CA LEU A 367 -11.03 -22.95 8.57
C LEU A 367 -10.42 -23.68 9.76
N ASP A 368 -10.19 -24.98 9.61
CA ASP A 368 -9.39 -25.77 10.54
C ASP A 368 -7.90 -25.51 10.25
N LEU A 369 -7.19 -24.91 11.22
CA LEU A 369 -5.77 -24.62 11.08
C LEU A 369 -4.91 -25.86 10.81
N ALA A 370 -5.40 -27.06 11.18
CA ALA A 370 -4.71 -28.32 10.94
C ALA A 370 -4.66 -28.73 9.44
N VAL A 371 -5.48 -28.15 8.56
CA VAL A 371 -5.42 -28.44 7.11
C VAL A 371 -4.36 -27.63 6.37
N VAL A 372 -3.84 -26.58 6.99
CA VAL A 372 -2.80 -25.74 6.38
C VAL A 372 -1.52 -26.54 6.24
N VAL A 373 -0.89 -26.46 5.08
CA VAL A 373 0.39 -27.12 4.76
C VAL A 373 1.38 -26.10 4.19
N PRO A 374 2.70 -26.35 4.29
CA PRO A 374 3.70 -25.48 3.70
C PRO A 374 3.45 -25.18 2.23
N GLY A 375 3.53 -23.92 1.87
CA GLY A 375 3.19 -23.46 0.54
C GLY A 375 3.97 -22.24 0.07
N VAL A 376 3.97 -22.05 -1.23
CA VAL A 376 4.48 -20.85 -1.90
C VAL A 376 3.36 -20.25 -2.75
N ALA A 377 3.49 -18.99 -3.18
CA ALA A 377 2.54 -18.39 -4.11
C ALA A 377 3.25 -17.76 -5.30
N GLY A 378 2.81 -18.06 -6.48
CA GLY A 378 3.39 -17.55 -7.71
C GLY A 378 3.01 -18.34 -8.96
N PRO A 379 3.63 -17.95 -10.09
CA PRO A 379 4.79 -17.03 -10.25
C PRO A 379 4.43 -15.55 -10.40
N LYS A 380 3.15 -15.17 -10.37
CA LYS A 380 2.73 -13.81 -10.73
C LYS A 380 1.75 -13.14 -9.75
N ARG A 381 1.06 -13.92 -8.88
CA ARG A 381 0.04 -13.39 -7.99
C ARG A 381 0.07 -14.06 -6.61
N PRO A 382 -0.24 -13.33 -5.53
CA PRO A 382 -0.21 -13.87 -4.16
C PRO A 382 -1.24 -14.99 -3.90
N GLN A 383 -2.34 -15.00 -4.63
CA GLN A 383 -3.39 -16.03 -4.52
C GLN A 383 -3.11 -17.31 -5.30
N ASP A 384 -2.10 -17.34 -6.15
CA ASP A 384 -1.72 -18.54 -6.92
C ASP A 384 -0.86 -19.46 -6.05
N ARG A 385 -1.50 -20.02 -5.01
CA ARG A 385 -0.84 -20.87 -4.01
C ARG A 385 -0.52 -22.24 -4.57
N ILE A 386 0.65 -22.75 -4.22
CA ILE A 386 1.20 -24.05 -4.62
C ILE A 386 1.77 -24.69 -3.35
N ASN A 387 1.48 -25.98 -3.08
CA ASN A 387 2.16 -26.68 -2.01
C ASN A 387 3.65 -26.86 -2.34
N VAL A 388 4.51 -26.81 -1.37
CA VAL A 388 5.97 -26.91 -1.59
C VAL A 388 6.37 -28.14 -2.41
N PRO A 389 5.84 -29.36 -2.16
CA PRO A 389 6.20 -30.54 -2.97
C PRO A 389 5.79 -30.45 -4.44
N ASP A 390 4.76 -29.65 -4.75
CA ASP A 390 4.16 -29.55 -6.08
C ASP A 390 4.82 -28.44 -6.94
N LEU A 391 5.72 -27.63 -6.36
CA LEU A 391 6.28 -26.45 -7.06
C LEU A 391 7.05 -26.84 -8.33
N LYS A 392 7.87 -27.88 -8.28
CA LYS A 392 8.64 -28.36 -9.43
C LYS A 392 7.73 -28.71 -10.63
N GLU A 393 6.70 -29.51 -10.40
CA GLU A 393 5.77 -29.90 -11.44
C GLU A 393 4.95 -28.70 -11.96
N ARG A 394 4.55 -27.82 -11.05
CA ARG A 394 3.82 -26.60 -11.40
C ARG A 394 4.66 -25.65 -12.24
N PHE A 395 5.93 -25.45 -11.88
CA PHE A 395 6.85 -24.62 -12.65
C PHE A 395 7.01 -25.15 -14.08
N ARG A 396 7.23 -26.45 -14.25
CA ARG A 396 7.34 -27.12 -15.55
C ARG A 396 6.07 -27.01 -16.38
N SER A 397 4.91 -27.18 -15.77
CA SER A 397 3.60 -26.97 -16.42
C SER A 397 3.43 -25.53 -16.91
N LEU A 398 3.80 -24.53 -16.11
CA LEU A 398 3.75 -23.12 -16.49
C LEU A 398 4.80 -22.77 -17.56
N PHE A 399 5.93 -23.46 -17.56
CA PHE A 399 6.99 -23.27 -18.54
C PHE A 399 6.49 -23.54 -19.97
N GLU A 400 5.75 -24.62 -20.16
CA GLU A 400 5.19 -25.01 -21.45
C GLU A 400 3.88 -24.27 -21.80
N MET A 401 3.11 -23.87 -20.81
CA MET A 401 1.81 -23.22 -21.00
C MET A 401 1.93 -21.94 -21.84
N PRO A 402 1.00 -21.69 -22.79
CA PRO A 402 1.00 -20.49 -23.62
C PRO A 402 0.99 -19.20 -22.80
N VAL A 403 1.66 -18.16 -23.27
CA VAL A 403 1.69 -16.84 -22.61
C VAL A 403 0.28 -16.26 -22.45
N ALA A 404 -0.62 -16.48 -23.42
CA ALA A 404 -2.01 -16.05 -23.37
C ALA A 404 -2.82 -16.70 -22.22
N GLU A 405 -2.37 -17.86 -21.74
CA GLU A 405 -2.96 -18.61 -20.63
C GLU A 405 -2.21 -18.37 -19.29
N GLY A 406 -1.26 -17.43 -19.27
CA GLY A 406 -0.48 -17.07 -18.08
C GLY A 406 0.82 -17.83 -17.90
N GLY A 407 1.20 -18.73 -18.82
CA GLY A 407 2.47 -19.43 -18.81
C GLY A 407 3.62 -18.65 -19.45
N PHE A 408 4.71 -19.37 -19.78
CA PHE A 408 5.93 -18.79 -20.37
C PHE A 408 6.11 -19.14 -21.86
N GLY A 409 5.32 -20.06 -22.41
CA GLY A 409 5.28 -20.41 -23.84
C GLY A 409 6.58 -21.01 -24.38
N LYS A 410 7.29 -21.78 -23.56
CA LYS A 410 8.55 -22.44 -23.91
C LYS A 410 8.32 -23.90 -24.32
N SER A 411 9.28 -24.48 -25.04
CA SER A 411 9.26 -25.91 -25.32
C SER A 411 9.78 -26.72 -24.11
N ALA A 412 9.19 -27.89 -23.84
CA ALA A 412 9.68 -28.77 -22.78
C ALA A 412 11.17 -29.14 -22.91
N GLU A 413 11.67 -29.21 -24.16
CA GLU A 413 13.07 -29.51 -24.44
C GLU A 413 14.03 -28.39 -23.98
N ASP A 414 13.53 -27.15 -23.94
CA ASP A 414 14.34 -25.97 -23.57
C ASP A 414 14.62 -25.90 -22.05
N ILE A 415 13.91 -26.66 -21.22
CA ILE A 415 14.03 -26.60 -19.75
C ILE A 415 15.47 -26.80 -19.25
N SER A 416 16.28 -27.56 -20.00
CA SER A 416 17.69 -27.86 -19.69
C SER A 416 18.68 -26.83 -20.26
N THR A 417 18.17 -25.75 -20.89
CA THR A 417 19.04 -24.71 -21.45
C THR A 417 19.76 -23.96 -20.33
N THR A 418 21.09 -23.91 -20.42
CA THR A 418 21.96 -23.11 -19.55
C THR A 418 22.78 -22.12 -20.35
N VAL A 419 23.15 -21.01 -19.75
CA VAL A 419 24.00 -19.96 -20.33
C VAL A 419 25.10 -19.61 -19.35
N ALA A 420 26.33 -19.57 -19.80
CA ALA A 420 27.49 -19.19 -18.98
C ALA A 420 27.44 -17.68 -18.64
N VAL A 421 27.68 -17.35 -17.39
CA VAL A 421 27.75 -15.97 -16.89
C VAL A 421 29.19 -15.47 -17.10
N ARG A 422 29.45 -14.74 -18.18
CA ARG A 422 30.79 -14.30 -18.59
C ARG A 422 31.17 -12.98 -17.95
N SER A 423 32.24 -12.97 -17.14
CA SER A 423 32.87 -11.75 -16.65
C SER A 423 33.60 -11.02 -17.79
N GLY A 424 33.36 -9.72 -17.97
CA GLY A 424 33.91 -8.93 -19.06
C GLY A 424 35.43 -8.71 -19.05
N ASP A 425 36.12 -9.04 -17.98
CA ASP A 425 37.58 -8.87 -17.80
C ASP A 425 38.30 -10.17 -17.92
N GLY A 426 38.65 -10.64 -19.10
CA GLY A 426 39.60 -11.65 -19.52
C GLY A 426 40.42 -12.47 -18.49
N ALA A 427 40.03 -12.53 -17.25
CA ALA A 427 40.59 -13.38 -16.21
C ALA A 427 40.09 -14.82 -16.42
N VAL A 428 40.99 -15.74 -16.64
CA VAL A 428 40.69 -17.18 -16.73
C VAL A 428 40.15 -17.66 -15.37
N ALA A 429 38.84 -17.61 -15.19
CA ALA A 429 38.18 -18.20 -14.03
C ALA A 429 38.13 -19.73 -14.19
N VAL A 430 38.30 -20.42 -13.11
CA VAL A 430 38.03 -21.85 -12.96
C VAL A 430 36.50 -22.03 -13.13
N ALA A 431 36.03 -22.56 -14.24
CA ALA A 431 34.68 -22.77 -14.68
C ALA A 431 33.74 -21.51 -14.48
N GLU A 432 33.28 -20.94 -15.60
CA GLU A 432 32.26 -19.87 -15.54
C GLU A 432 30.96 -20.45 -14.95
N PRO A 433 30.31 -19.76 -13.98
CA PRO A 433 29.01 -20.23 -13.47
C PRO A 433 27.96 -20.19 -14.59
N GLU A 434 27.03 -21.14 -14.57
CA GLU A 434 25.94 -21.25 -15.54
C GLU A 434 24.60 -20.98 -14.88
N ILE A 435 23.70 -20.27 -15.56
CA ILE A 435 22.32 -20.09 -15.14
C ILE A 435 21.37 -20.65 -16.19
N GLY A 436 20.22 -21.16 -15.77
CA GLY A 436 19.22 -21.79 -16.64
C GLY A 436 17.79 -21.37 -16.31
N HIS A 437 16.83 -22.03 -16.93
CA HIS A 437 15.43 -21.84 -16.58
C HIS A 437 15.18 -22.33 -15.15
N GLY A 438 14.43 -21.54 -14.38
CA GLY A 438 14.16 -21.81 -12.98
C GLY A 438 15.28 -21.44 -12.02
N SER A 439 16.47 -21.00 -12.50
CA SER A 439 17.53 -20.48 -11.62
C SER A 439 17.04 -19.35 -10.75
N VAL A 440 17.25 -19.44 -9.44
CA VAL A 440 16.99 -18.38 -8.47
C VAL A 440 18.09 -17.34 -8.59
N LEU A 441 17.76 -16.14 -9.05
CA LEU A 441 18.72 -15.05 -9.21
C LEU A 441 18.52 -13.91 -8.21
N ILE A 442 17.36 -13.89 -7.52
CA ILE A 442 17.07 -13.00 -6.39
C ILE A 442 16.46 -13.83 -5.26
N ALA A 443 17.08 -13.79 -4.09
CA ALA A 443 16.55 -14.36 -2.86
C ALA A 443 16.49 -13.28 -1.78
N ALA A 444 15.27 -12.85 -1.42
CA ALA A 444 15.07 -11.69 -0.56
C ALA A 444 14.22 -12.04 0.68
N ILE A 445 14.82 -11.89 1.86
CA ILE A 445 14.06 -11.77 3.11
C ILE A 445 13.71 -10.29 3.25
N THR A 446 12.44 -9.97 2.93
CA THR A 446 11.96 -8.57 2.84
C THR A 446 10.96 -8.24 3.93
N SER A 447 10.88 -6.98 4.30
CA SER A 447 10.23 -6.47 5.52
C SER A 447 8.71 -6.59 5.59
N CYS A 448 8.01 -6.77 4.47
CA CYS A 448 6.58 -6.42 4.39
C CYS A 448 5.65 -7.26 5.28
N THR A 449 5.75 -8.59 5.26
CA THR A 449 4.74 -9.47 5.90
C THR A 449 5.30 -10.26 7.07
N ASN A 450 6.49 -10.79 6.88
CA ASN A 450 7.00 -11.88 7.71
C ASN A 450 7.98 -11.45 8.80
N THR A 451 8.70 -10.34 8.61
CA THR A 451 9.78 -9.97 9.54
C THR A 451 9.29 -9.47 10.89
N SER A 452 8.00 -9.07 11.00
CA SER A 452 7.35 -8.80 12.28
C SER A 452 7.08 -10.05 13.11
N ASN A 453 7.26 -11.25 12.53
CA ASN A 453 7.05 -12.52 13.21
C ASN A 453 8.40 -13.17 13.58
N PRO A 454 8.79 -13.13 14.85
CA PRO A 454 10.07 -13.67 15.29
C PRO A 454 10.23 -15.17 15.00
N ASN A 455 9.14 -15.95 15.01
CA ASN A 455 9.23 -17.40 14.80
C ASN A 455 9.80 -17.72 13.41
N VAL A 456 9.35 -17.04 12.37
CA VAL A 456 9.81 -17.30 11.00
C VAL A 456 11.22 -16.74 10.74
N MET A 457 11.59 -15.64 11.42
CA MET A 457 12.93 -15.06 11.30
C MET A 457 13.97 -15.92 12.02
N ILE A 458 13.68 -16.36 13.22
CA ILE A 458 14.52 -17.32 13.96
C ILE A 458 14.64 -18.64 13.19
N ALA A 459 13.53 -19.15 12.63
CA ALA A 459 13.58 -20.36 11.78
C ALA A 459 14.50 -20.18 10.57
N ALA A 460 14.47 -19.02 9.89
CA ALA A 460 15.38 -18.73 8.77
C ALA A 460 16.86 -18.72 9.22
N GLY A 461 17.14 -18.08 10.38
CA GLY A 461 18.49 -18.08 10.97
C GLY A 461 18.96 -19.50 11.35
N LEU A 462 18.09 -20.35 11.87
CA LEU A 462 18.40 -21.75 12.21
C LEU A 462 18.65 -22.61 10.97
N VAL A 463 17.87 -22.41 9.87
CA VAL A 463 18.16 -23.05 8.58
C VAL A 463 19.55 -22.65 8.08
N ALA A 464 19.87 -21.35 8.13
CA ALA A 464 21.19 -20.84 7.75
C ALA A 464 22.31 -21.46 8.59
N LYS A 465 22.12 -21.52 9.92
CA LYS A 465 23.08 -22.14 10.86
C LYS A 465 23.34 -23.60 10.48
N LYS A 466 22.28 -24.41 10.40
CA LYS A 466 22.41 -25.83 10.05
C LYS A 466 23.03 -26.05 8.67
N ALA A 467 22.73 -25.16 7.68
CA ALA A 467 23.34 -25.23 6.36
C ALA A 467 24.85 -24.94 6.40
N VAL A 468 25.29 -23.88 7.10
CA VAL A 468 26.69 -23.55 7.28
C VAL A 468 27.45 -24.64 8.03
N GLU A 469 26.86 -25.22 9.07
CA GLU A 469 27.45 -26.33 9.84
C GLU A 469 27.66 -27.59 8.98
N LYS A 470 26.87 -27.76 7.93
CA LYS A 470 27.03 -28.81 6.91
C LYS A 470 27.95 -28.41 5.74
N GLY A 471 28.43 -27.17 5.70
CA GLY A 471 29.31 -26.67 4.65
C GLY A 471 28.58 -26.25 3.37
N LEU A 472 27.25 -26.06 3.41
CA LEU A 472 26.49 -25.57 2.26
C LEU A 472 26.77 -24.08 2.03
N THR A 473 26.78 -23.69 0.76
CA THR A 473 26.95 -22.29 0.31
C THR A 473 25.90 -21.96 -0.75
N ILE A 474 25.54 -20.69 -0.88
CA ILE A 474 24.68 -20.20 -1.96
C ILE A 474 25.54 -19.88 -3.19
N ASP A 475 25.00 -20.17 -4.38
CA ASP A 475 25.70 -19.87 -5.63
C ASP A 475 25.89 -18.35 -5.79
N PRO A 476 27.06 -17.86 -6.19
CA PRO A 476 27.33 -16.42 -6.32
C PRO A 476 26.48 -15.69 -7.39
N THR A 477 25.77 -16.42 -8.24
CA THR A 477 24.79 -15.83 -9.17
C THR A 477 23.50 -15.39 -8.49
N VAL A 478 23.22 -15.85 -7.26
CA VAL A 478 22.05 -15.48 -6.48
C VAL A 478 22.30 -14.18 -5.73
N LYS A 479 21.56 -13.14 -6.06
CA LYS A 479 21.52 -11.89 -5.30
C LYS A 479 20.70 -12.10 -4.03
N THR A 480 21.37 -12.24 -2.89
CA THR A 480 20.74 -12.41 -1.58
C THR A 480 20.58 -11.06 -0.87
N SER A 481 19.51 -10.91 -0.07
CA SER A 481 19.33 -9.71 0.76
C SER A 481 18.49 -9.98 1.99
N LEU A 482 18.85 -9.32 3.10
CA LEU A 482 18.07 -9.25 4.34
C LEU A 482 17.67 -7.79 4.60
N ALA A 483 16.38 -7.49 4.49
CA ALA A 483 15.82 -6.17 4.79
C ALA A 483 14.70 -6.30 5.84
N PRO A 484 15.02 -6.27 7.13
CA PRO A 484 14.05 -6.43 8.20
C PRO A 484 13.08 -5.25 8.29
N GLY A 485 11.91 -5.47 8.88
CA GLY A 485 10.91 -4.45 9.06
C GLY A 485 11.15 -3.53 10.27
N SER A 486 12.08 -3.85 11.15
CA SER A 486 12.56 -2.97 12.22
C SER A 486 13.96 -3.38 12.69
N ARG A 487 14.63 -2.48 13.40
CA ARG A 487 15.95 -2.75 14.02
C ARG A 487 15.89 -3.83 15.11
N VAL A 488 14.74 -4.01 15.74
CA VAL A 488 14.55 -5.06 16.77
C VAL A 488 14.81 -6.45 16.20
N VAL A 489 14.49 -6.67 14.91
CA VAL A 489 14.76 -7.94 14.22
C VAL A 489 16.25 -8.24 14.18
N THR A 490 17.07 -7.26 13.83
CA THR A 490 18.53 -7.41 13.83
C THR A 490 19.05 -7.71 15.25
N GLU A 491 18.56 -6.99 16.27
CA GLU A 491 19.01 -7.21 17.64
C GLU A 491 18.75 -8.64 18.14
N TYR A 492 17.56 -9.18 17.91
CA TYR A 492 17.32 -10.56 18.37
C TYR A 492 18.05 -11.62 17.53
N LEU A 493 18.29 -11.37 16.24
CA LEU A 493 19.12 -12.25 15.41
C LEU A 493 20.58 -12.23 15.88
N GLU A 494 21.11 -11.08 16.29
CA GLU A 494 22.43 -10.94 16.89
C GLU A 494 22.49 -11.60 18.27
N ALA A 495 21.50 -11.33 19.14
CA ALA A 495 21.44 -11.90 20.49
C ALA A 495 21.38 -13.43 20.51
N THR A 496 20.73 -14.02 19.50
CA THR A 496 20.68 -15.48 19.31
C THR A 496 21.87 -16.04 18.53
N GLY A 497 22.79 -15.18 18.05
CA GLY A 497 23.95 -15.57 17.23
C GLY A 497 23.58 -16.07 15.83
N LEU A 498 22.33 -15.85 15.38
CA LEU A 498 21.85 -16.34 14.09
C LEU A 498 22.20 -15.39 12.92
N GLN A 499 22.42 -14.10 13.19
CA GLN A 499 22.85 -13.14 12.16
C GLN A 499 24.17 -13.55 11.52
N GLU A 500 25.13 -14.04 12.30
CA GLU A 500 26.44 -14.49 11.79
C GLU A 500 26.31 -15.60 10.73
N TYR A 501 25.32 -16.51 10.86
CA TYR A 501 25.10 -17.60 9.91
C TYR A 501 24.37 -17.12 8.65
N LEU A 502 23.44 -16.17 8.80
CA LEU A 502 22.80 -15.51 7.65
C LEU A 502 23.84 -14.75 6.82
N ASP A 503 24.75 -14.03 7.48
CA ASP A 503 25.84 -13.30 6.82
C ASP A 503 26.78 -14.24 6.08
N LYS A 504 27.12 -15.40 6.67
CA LYS A 504 28.02 -16.40 6.05
C LYS A 504 27.47 -16.98 4.75
N ILE A 505 26.16 -17.05 4.59
CA ILE A 505 25.53 -17.51 3.35
C ILE A 505 25.07 -16.36 2.44
N GLY A 506 25.46 -15.11 2.77
CA GLY A 506 25.24 -13.95 1.94
C GLY A 506 23.95 -13.17 2.21
N PHE A 507 23.09 -13.57 3.17
CA PHE A 507 21.93 -12.80 3.61
C PHE A 507 22.34 -11.68 4.56
N ASN A 508 23.19 -10.78 4.07
CA ASN A 508 23.62 -9.61 4.81
C ASN A 508 22.50 -8.57 4.89
N LEU A 509 22.51 -7.78 5.97
CA LEU A 509 21.66 -6.63 6.13
C LEU A 509 21.89 -5.62 4.99
N VAL A 510 20.84 -5.22 4.27
CA VAL A 510 20.92 -4.28 3.14
C VAL A 510 20.18 -2.96 3.42
N GLY A 511 19.27 -2.94 4.38
CA GLY A 511 18.44 -1.79 4.75
C GLY A 511 17.29 -2.19 5.64
N TYR A 512 16.54 -1.19 6.11
CA TYR A 512 15.27 -1.36 6.82
C TYR A 512 14.18 -0.64 6.02
N GLY A 513 13.12 -1.34 5.63
CA GLY A 513 12.04 -0.76 4.84
C GLY A 513 11.63 -1.61 3.64
N CYS A 514 10.76 -1.06 2.80
CA CYS A 514 10.20 -1.77 1.64
C CYS A 514 11.21 -1.82 0.49
N THR A 515 11.76 -3.01 0.22
CA THR A 515 12.76 -3.21 -0.82
C THR A 515 12.20 -3.98 -2.02
N THR A 516 12.47 -5.27 -2.12
CA THR A 516 12.14 -6.13 -3.27
C THR A 516 10.65 -6.12 -3.63
N CYS A 517 9.76 -6.06 -2.65
CA CYS A 517 8.32 -6.10 -2.83
C CYS A 517 7.75 -4.86 -3.56
N ILE A 518 8.41 -3.69 -3.45
CA ILE A 518 8.01 -2.44 -4.14
C ILE A 518 8.75 -2.23 -5.46
N GLY A 519 9.73 -3.07 -5.78
CA GLY A 519 10.57 -2.92 -6.97
C GLY A 519 11.91 -2.27 -6.71
N ASN A 520 12.32 -2.18 -5.44
CA ASN A 520 13.62 -1.66 -5.01
C ASN A 520 14.66 -2.78 -4.81
N SER A 521 14.56 -3.86 -5.60
CA SER A 521 15.55 -4.96 -5.59
C SER A 521 16.95 -4.51 -6.00
N GLY A 522 17.05 -3.35 -6.63
CA GLY A 522 18.27 -2.88 -7.27
C GLY A 522 18.64 -3.69 -8.53
N PRO A 523 19.70 -3.31 -9.23
CA PRO A 523 20.10 -3.97 -10.47
C PRO A 523 20.68 -5.36 -10.21
N LEU A 524 20.52 -6.27 -11.16
CA LEU A 524 21.39 -7.43 -11.30
C LEU A 524 22.70 -6.99 -12.00
N VAL A 525 23.77 -7.73 -11.78
CA VAL A 525 25.04 -7.44 -12.46
C VAL A 525 24.93 -7.72 -13.97
N ASP A 526 25.58 -6.90 -14.79
CA ASP A 526 25.49 -6.98 -16.26
C ASP A 526 25.72 -8.38 -16.84
N PRO A 527 26.68 -9.21 -16.36
CA PRO A 527 26.86 -10.57 -16.84
C PRO A 527 25.63 -11.45 -16.68
N ILE A 528 24.92 -11.34 -15.57
CA ILE A 528 23.67 -12.08 -15.31
C ILE A 528 22.54 -11.57 -16.21
N GLU A 529 22.38 -10.25 -16.33
CA GLU A 529 21.41 -9.63 -17.23
C GLU A 529 21.60 -10.07 -18.69
N ASN A 530 22.87 -10.11 -19.15
CA ASN A 530 23.22 -10.55 -20.48
C ASN A 530 22.90 -12.04 -20.69
N ALA A 531 23.23 -12.91 -19.74
CA ALA A 531 22.94 -14.34 -19.83
C ALA A 531 21.44 -14.62 -19.87
N ILE A 532 20.62 -13.91 -19.04
CA ILE A 532 19.14 -13.99 -19.10
C ILE A 532 18.65 -13.67 -20.50
N ARG A 533 19.18 -12.60 -21.11
CA ARG A 533 18.75 -12.11 -22.43
C ARG A 533 19.20 -13.03 -23.55
N GLU A 534 20.45 -13.52 -23.51
CA GLU A 534 21.00 -14.43 -24.51
C GLU A 534 20.24 -15.75 -24.58
N GLY A 535 19.89 -16.32 -23.40
CA GLY A 535 19.16 -17.58 -23.31
C GLY A 535 17.63 -17.42 -23.34
N ASP A 536 17.12 -16.21 -23.39
CA ASP A 536 15.67 -15.91 -23.14
C ASP A 536 15.14 -16.71 -21.94
N LEU A 537 15.92 -16.68 -20.84
CA LEU A 537 15.71 -17.52 -19.67
C LEU A 537 14.47 -17.10 -18.88
N VAL A 538 13.76 -18.08 -18.35
CA VAL A 538 12.74 -17.89 -17.32
C VAL A 538 13.41 -17.99 -15.96
N ALA A 539 14.08 -16.91 -15.56
CA ALA A 539 14.73 -16.81 -14.26
C ALA A 539 13.69 -16.58 -13.14
N ALA A 540 14.05 -16.99 -11.91
CA ALA A 540 13.18 -16.94 -10.75
C ALA A 540 13.68 -16.00 -9.66
N SER A 541 12.71 -15.47 -8.87
CA SER A 541 12.97 -14.87 -7.57
C SER A 541 12.18 -15.59 -6.48
N VAL A 542 12.76 -15.66 -5.28
CA VAL A 542 12.10 -16.15 -4.07
C VAL A 542 12.14 -15.05 -3.02
N LEU A 543 10.99 -14.68 -2.46
CA LEU A 543 10.90 -13.55 -1.54
C LEU A 543 9.87 -13.77 -0.44
N SER A 544 10.16 -13.28 0.75
CA SER A 544 9.26 -13.34 1.91
C SER A 544 8.28 -12.15 1.97
N GLY A 545 8.00 -11.53 0.84
CA GLY A 545 7.08 -10.39 0.72
C GLY A 545 5.61 -10.79 0.57
N ASN A 546 4.80 -9.82 0.15
CA ASN A 546 3.36 -10.00 -0.09
C ASN A 546 2.96 -9.80 -1.56
N ARG A 547 3.84 -9.29 -2.42
CA ARG A 547 3.58 -9.04 -3.85
C ARG A 547 4.72 -9.56 -4.73
N ASN A 548 4.34 -10.27 -5.78
CA ASN A 548 5.23 -10.90 -6.74
C ASN A 548 4.84 -10.62 -8.19
N PHE A 549 4.26 -9.45 -8.45
CA PHE A 549 3.82 -9.10 -9.81
C PHE A 549 4.99 -9.04 -10.78
N GLU A 550 4.77 -9.55 -11.99
CA GLU A 550 5.75 -9.51 -13.09
C GLU A 550 6.22 -8.06 -13.34
N ALA A 551 7.51 -7.88 -13.62
CA ALA A 551 8.20 -6.60 -13.80
C ALA A 551 8.21 -5.67 -12.57
N ARG A 552 7.57 -6.05 -11.45
CA ARG A 552 7.61 -5.27 -10.22
C ARG A 552 8.81 -5.64 -9.33
N VAL A 553 9.10 -6.93 -9.18
CA VAL A 553 10.25 -7.41 -8.39
C VAL A 553 11.55 -7.01 -9.09
N HIS A 554 11.68 -7.37 -10.37
CA HIS A 554 12.79 -6.97 -11.24
C HIS A 554 12.38 -7.13 -12.70
N GLY A 555 12.83 -6.22 -13.58
CA GLY A 555 12.45 -6.21 -14.99
C GLY A 555 12.80 -7.46 -15.78
N SER A 556 13.90 -8.12 -15.41
CA SER A 556 14.40 -9.32 -16.10
C SER A 556 13.93 -10.64 -15.49
N ILE A 557 13.27 -10.62 -14.31
CA ILE A 557 12.78 -11.82 -13.62
C ILE A 557 11.31 -12.04 -13.93
N ARG A 558 10.99 -13.18 -14.56
CA ARG A 558 9.62 -13.50 -15.00
C ARG A 558 8.86 -14.43 -14.06
N SER A 559 9.56 -15.16 -13.20
CA SER A 559 8.97 -16.16 -12.29
C SER A 559 9.25 -15.79 -10.84
N ASN A 560 8.24 -15.25 -10.13
CA ASN A 560 8.42 -14.69 -8.80
C ASN A 560 7.55 -15.44 -7.78
N PHE A 561 8.17 -15.97 -6.70
CA PHE A 561 7.49 -16.77 -5.69
C PHE A 561 7.56 -16.14 -4.31
N LEU A 562 6.39 -15.98 -3.68
CA LEU A 562 6.26 -15.62 -2.27
C LEU A 562 6.37 -16.87 -1.41
N MET A 563 7.11 -16.79 -0.31
CA MET A 563 7.29 -17.90 0.63
C MET A 563 7.78 -17.41 1.99
N SER A 564 7.76 -18.30 2.98
CA SER A 564 8.29 -17.97 4.31
C SER A 564 9.81 -17.72 4.28
N PRO A 565 10.35 -16.89 5.19
CA PRO A 565 11.79 -16.63 5.29
C PRO A 565 12.68 -17.88 5.31
N PRO A 566 12.37 -18.97 6.06
CA PRO A 566 13.18 -20.19 6.03
C PRO A 566 13.14 -20.88 4.65
N LEU A 567 12.02 -20.81 3.93
CA LEU A 567 11.95 -21.35 2.55
C LEU A 567 12.74 -20.48 1.58
N VAL A 568 12.80 -19.15 1.76
CA VAL A 568 13.69 -18.28 0.95
C VAL A 568 15.14 -18.74 1.08
N VAL A 569 15.61 -19.02 2.30
CA VAL A 569 16.96 -19.55 2.53
C VAL A 569 17.15 -20.91 1.85
N ALA A 570 16.18 -21.82 1.98
CA ALA A 570 16.25 -23.18 1.41
C ALA A 570 16.33 -23.14 -0.13
N TYR A 571 15.49 -22.34 -0.80
CA TYR A 571 15.51 -22.20 -2.26
C TYR A 571 16.75 -21.43 -2.77
N ALA A 572 17.29 -20.49 -1.98
CA ALA A 572 18.55 -19.86 -2.30
C ALA A 572 19.73 -20.85 -2.28
N LEU A 573 19.74 -21.77 -1.29
CA LEU A 573 20.74 -22.84 -1.21
C LEU A 573 20.60 -23.84 -2.36
N ALA A 574 19.36 -24.16 -2.76
CA ALA A 574 19.08 -25.03 -3.90
C ALA A 574 19.42 -24.38 -5.26
N GLY A 575 19.41 -23.02 -5.34
CA GLY A 575 19.71 -22.27 -6.55
C GLY A 575 18.66 -22.36 -7.67
N THR A 576 17.57 -23.10 -7.46
CA THR A 576 16.53 -23.32 -8.49
C THR A 576 15.16 -23.55 -7.87
N VAL A 577 14.11 -23.19 -8.61
CA VAL A 577 12.70 -23.55 -8.28
C VAL A 577 12.25 -24.82 -8.98
N ASP A 578 13.06 -25.36 -9.91
CA ASP A 578 12.83 -26.67 -10.57
C ASP A 578 13.34 -27.83 -9.70
N ILE A 579 12.95 -27.83 -8.43
CA ILE A 579 13.38 -28.82 -7.42
C ILE A 579 12.19 -29.21 -6.54
N ASN A 580 12.15 -30.46 -6.09
CA ASN A 580 11.25 -30.91 -5.03
C ASN A 580 12.02 -31.00 -3.72
N LEU A 581 11.83 -30.04 -2.82
CA LEU A 581 12.57 -29.95 -1.57
C LEU A 581 12.35 -31.13 -0.61
N ASP A 582 11.28 -31.89 -0.75
CA ASP A 582 11.02 -33.07 0.09
C ASP A 582 11.89 -34.26 -0.28
N THR A 583 12.25 -34.40 -1.57
CA THR A 583 12.90 -35.59 -2.12
C THR A 583 14.26 -35.36 -2.75
N ASP A 584 14.50 -34.15 -3.26
CA ASP A 584 15.69 -33.84 -4.03
C ASP A 584 16.81 -33.32 -3.13
N VAL A 585 18.03 -33.51 -3.55
CA VAL A 585 19.22 -33.03 -2.86
C VAL A 585 19.36 -31.52 -3.06
N ILE A 586 19.50 -30.76 -1.97
CA ILE A 586 19.71 -29.30 -2.03
C ILE A 586 21.18 -28.89 -2.14
N GLY A 587 22.09 -29.79 -1.82
CA GLY A 587 23.55 -29.61 -1.91
C GLY A 587 24.28 -30.80 -1.32
N ASN A 588 25.60 -30.71 -1.27
CA ASN A 588 26.44 -31.72 -0.64
C ASN A 588 27.18 -31.10 0.56
N ASP A 589 27.37 -31.89 1.62
CA ASP A 589 28.16 -31.47 2.77
C ASP A 589 29.68 -31.41 2.43
N SER A 590 30.50 -30.97 3.41
CA SER A 590 31.96 -30.89 3.24
C SER A 590 32.63 -32.23 2.93
N ASP A 591 31.98 -33.35 3.22
CA ASP A 591 32.47 -34.72 2.95
C ASP A 591 31.90 -35.27 1.61
N GLY A 592 31.07 -34.49 0.90
CA GLY A 592 30.44 -34.86 -0.37
C GLY A 592 29.15 -35.68 -0.23
N ASN A 593 28.59 -35.79 0.97
CA ASN A 593 27.34 -36.51 1.18
C ASN A 593 26.14 -35.62 0.81
N PRO A 594 25.05 -36.18 0.26
CA PRO A 594 23.87 -35.40 -0.10
C PRO A 594 23.17 -34.86 1.16
N VAL A 595 22.78 -33.57 1.09
CA VAL A 595 22.00 -32.88 2.12
C VAL A 595 20.59 -32.61 1.58
N TYR A 596 19.59 -32.92 2.38
CA TYR A 596 18.17 -32.70 2.09
C TYR A 596 17.60 -31.59 3.00
N LEU A 597 16.45 -31.02 2.63
CA LEU A 597 15.80 -29.99 3.45
C LEU A 597 15.58 -30.44 4.89
N LYS A 598 15.11 -31.66 5.10
CA LYS A 598 14.88 -32.22 6.45
C LYS A 598 16.12 -32.24 7.35
N ASP A 599 17.33 -32.24 6.77
CA ASP A 599 18.59 -32.30 7.52
C ASP A 599 18.99 -30.93 8.09
N ILE A 600 18.40 -29.85 7.57
CA ILE A 600 18.65 -28.47 7.97
C ILE A 600 17.39 -27.74 8.48
N TRP A 601 16.20 -28.35 8.39
CA TRP A 601 14.95 -27.74 8.89
C TRP A 601 14.94 -27.79 10.44
N PRO A 602 14.65 -26.65 11.12
CA PRO A 602 14.58 -26.63 12.57
C PRO A 602 13.29 -27.26 13.09
N SER A 603 13.34 -27.84 14.29
CA SER A 603 12.14 -28.24 15.03
C SER A 603 11.43 -27.03 15.61
N GLN A 604 10.15 -27.17 15.92
CA GLN A 604 9.39 -26.10 16.58
C GLN A 604 9.95 -25.78 17.98
N GLU A 605 10.47 -26.78 18.67
CA GLU A 605 11.09 -26.60 19.99
C GLU A 605 12.36 -25.74 19.89
N GLU A 606 13.25 -26.01 18.92
CA GLU A 606 14.43 -25.16 18.67
C GLU A 606 14.06 -23.71 18.38
N VAL A 607 13.00 -23.49 17.59
CA VAL A 607 12.52 -22.12 17.29
C VAL A 607 12.02 -21.45 18.57
N GLN A 608 11.17 -22.11 19.35
CA GLN A 608 10.58 -21.54 20.58
C GLN A 608 11.63 -21.26 21.66
N GLU A 609 12.63 -22.11 21.83
CA GLU A 609 13.75 -21.88 22.76
C GLU A 609 14.54 -20.61 22.40
N ASN A 610 14.83 -20.41 21.10
CA ASN A 610 15.54 -19.22 20.63
C ASN A 610 14.67 -17.95 20.73
N VAL A 611 13.37 -18.02 20.44
CA VAL A 611 12.43 -16.91 20.63
C VAL A 611 12.36 -16.52 22.11
N ALA A 612 12.19 -17.49 23.01
CA ALA A 612 12.06 -17.23 24.45
C ALA A 612 13.33 -16.66 25.08
N SER A 613 14.50 -17.05 24.61
CA SER A 613 15.79 -16.57 25.13
C SER A 613 16.31 -15.32 24.43
N GLY A 614 15.91 -15.10 23.17
CA GLY A 614 16.50 -14.06 22.32
C GLY A 614 15.72 -12.74 22.28
N ILE A 615 14.46 -12.69 22.74
CA ILE A 615 13.62 -11.51 22.59
C ILE A 615 13.22 -10.95 23.95
N THR A 616 13.50 -9.67 24.16
CA THR A 616 13.19 -8.96 25.40
C THR A 616 12.51 -7.62 25.12
N SER A 617 11.72 -7.15 26.10
CA SER A 617 11.07 -5.83 26.01
C SER A 617 12.09 -4.68 25.94
N SER A 618 13.28 -4.84 26.51
CA SER A 618 14.34 -3.83 26.45
C SER A 618 14.79 -3.54 25.01
N MET A 619 14.82 -4.53 24.13
CA MET A 619 15.17 -4.33 22.71
C MET A 619 14.25 -3.32 22.03
N PHE A 620 12.94 -3.44 22.27
CA PHE A 620 11.96 -2.49 21.72
C PHE A 620 12.13 -1.09 22.33
N THR A 621 12.19 -1.01 23.67
CA THR A 621 12.28 0.28 24.34
C THR A 621 13.57 1.02 24.02
N GLU A 622 14.71 0.35 23.90
CA GLU A 622 16.00 0.96 23.58
C GLU A 622 16.09 1.43 22.13
N GLN A 623 15.53 0.66 21.17
CA GLN A 623 15.52 1.05 19.76
C GLN A 623 14.60 2.24 19.50
N TYR A 624 13.40 2.23 20.09
CA TYR A 624 12.44 3.31 19.88
C TYR A 624 12.67 4.55 20.72
N ALA A 625 13.37 4.47 21.86
CA ALA A 625 13.77 5.64 22.63
C ALA A 625 14.68 6.59 21.85
N LYS A 626 15.42 6.08 20.87
CA LYS A 626 16.37 6.84 20.05
C LYS A 626 15.87 7.08 18.62
N ILE A 627 14.57 6.91 18.38
CA ILE A 627 14.03 6.96 17.02
C ILE A 627 14.36 8.25 16.27
N MET A 628 14.35 9.39 16.97
CA MET A 628 14.65 10.70 16.38
C MET A 628 16.16 10.94 16.20
N ASP A 629 17.00 10.21 16.92
CA ASP A 629 18.47 10.30 16.87
C ASP A 629 19.10 9.19 16.02
N ALA A 630 18.28 8.51 15.23
CA ALA A 630 18.56 7.20 14.67
C ALA A 630 19.75 7.10 13.71
N SER A 631 20.10 8.18 13.00
CA SER A 631 21.31 8.18 12.17
C SER A 631 21.98 9.54 12.11
N PRO A 632 23.34 9.56 12.11
CA PRO A 632 24.10 10.79 11.90
C PRO A 632 23.78 11.45 10.55
N GLU A 633 23.48 10.66 9.52
CA GLU A 633 23.11 11.15 8.20
C GLU A 633 21.84 11.99 8.28
N TRP A 634 20.78 11.49 8.95
CA TRP A 634 19.55 12.24 9.15
C TRP A 634 19.78 13.52 9.96
N GLN A 635 20.58 13.45 11.01
CA GLN A 635 20.89 14.64 11.81
C GLN A 635 21.61 15.72 11.00
N SER A 636 22.47 15.32 10.04
CA SER A 636 23.23 16.22 9.17
C SER A 636 22.41 16.86 8.06
N VAL A 637 21.19 16.40 7.81
CA VAL A 637 20.31 17.01 6.80
C VAL A 637 19.93 18.41 7.24
N GLU A 638 20.26 19.42 6.46
CA GLU A 638 19.86 20.81 6.68
C GLU A 638 18.36 20.98 6.39
N SER A 639 17.72 21.91 7.09
CA SER A 639 16.30 22.21 6.89
C SER A 639 16.07 23.71 6.92
N SER A 640 15.19 24.19 6.05
CA SER A 640 14.67 25.54 6.16
C SER A 640 13.77 25.67 7.39
N THR A 641 13.67 26.87 7.95
CA THR A 641 12.82 27.21 9.09
C THR A 641 11.69 28.14 8.65
N GLY A 642 10.60 28.17 9.42
CA GLY A 642 9.44 29.03 9.19
C GLY A 642 8.19 28.25 8.80
N ASP A 643 7.04 28.94 8.86
CA ASP A 643 5.72 28.32 8.67
C ASP A 643 5.39 28.07 7.20
N ILE A 644 6.09 28.73 6.27
CA ILE A 644 5.92 28.62 4.82
C ILE A 644 7.19 28.04 4.23
N TYR A 645 7.02 27.05 3.35
CA TYR A 645 8.15 26.44 2.65
C TYR A 645 8.73 27.38 1.60
N ASN A 646 10.06 27.47 1.56
CA ASN A 646 10.78 28.24 0.55
C ASN A 646 10.98 27.41 -0.72
N TRP A 647 10.03 27.49 -1.65
CA TRP A 647 10.06 26.76 -2.90
C TRP A 647 11.28 27.14 -3.76
N LYS A 648 11.94 26.11 -4.29
CA LYS A 648 13.14 26.27 -5.16
C LYS A 648 12.77 25.89 -6.59
N ASP A 649 12.82 26.85 -7.53
CA ASP A 649 12.44 26.65 -8.94
C ASP A 649 13.31 25.63 -9.68
N ASP A 650 14.53 25.40 -9.23
CA ASP A 650 15.48 24.44 -9.77
C ASP A 650 15.36 23.05 -9.17
N SER A 651 14.63 22.88 -8.08
CA SER A 651 14.42 21.58 -7.47
C SER A 651 13.80 20.60 -8.45
N THR A 652 14.34 19.38 -8.46
CA THR A 652 13.82 18.28 -9.29
C THR A 652 13.01 17.27 -8.49
N TYR A 653 12.86 17.48 -7.17
CA TYR A 653 12.09 16.62 -6.26
C TYR A 653 10.87 17.29 -5.65
N ILE A 654 10.94 18.58 -5.30
CA ILE A 654 9.91 19.33 -4.57
C ILE A 654 9.55 20.60 -5.33
N GLN A 655 8.29 20.72 -5.73
CA GLN A 655 7.77 21.90 -6.44
C GLN A 655 6.40 22.28 -5.90
N GLU A 656 6.09 23.60 -5.89
CA GLU A 656 4.73 24.05 -5.58
C GLU A 656 3.77 23.59 -6.70
N PRO A 657 2.75 22.78 -6.38
CA PRO A 657 1.80 22.33 -7.39
C PRO A 657 0.80 23.45 -7.73
N PRO A 658 0.32 23.54 -8.99
CA PRO A 658 -0.53 24.64 -9.43
C PRO A 658 -2.01 24.52 -9.01
N PHE A 659 -2.35 23.68 -8.01
CA PHE A 659 -3.73 23.44 -7.60
C PHE A 659 -4.39 24.65 -6.94
N PHE A 660 -3.59 25.59 -6.42
CA PHE A 660 -4.05 26.82 -5.78
C PHE A 660 -3.70 28.09 -6.57
N ASP A 661 -3.32 27.95 -7.86
CA ASP A 661 -3.10 29.10 -8.74
C ASP A 661 -4.40 29.87 -8.98
N GLY A 662 -4.40 31.17 -8.68
CA GLY A 662 -5.60 32.00 -8.78
C GLY A 662 -6.70 31.63 -7.77
N PHE A 663 -6.36 30.94 -6.67
CA PHE A 663 -7.31 30.58 -5.64
C PHE A 663 -8.02 31.82 -5.05
N GLY A 664 -9.32 31.73 -4.89
CA GLY A 664 -10.18 32.73 -4.27
C GLY A 664 -11.28 32.09 -3.44
N MET A 665 -11.99 32.90 -2.63
CA MET A 665 -13.01 32.37 -1.70
C MET A 665 -14.30 31.94 -2.39
N ASP A 666 -14.61 32.45 -3.58
CA ASP A 666 -15.79 32.04 -4.33
C ASP A 666 -15.52 30.78 -5.15
N PRO A 667 -16.37 29.75 -5.06
CA PRO A 667 -16.25 28.56 -5.90
C PRO A 667 -16.53 28.89 -7.37
N ASN A 668 -15.96 28.11 -8.26
CA ASN A 668 -16.21 28.22 -9.70
C ASN A 668 -17.65 27.85 -10.05
N GLN A 669 -18.20 28.44 -11.13
CA GLN A 669 -19.47 27.98 -11.68
C GLN A 669 -19.26 26.68 -12.45
N ILE A 670 -20.17 25.73 -12.24
CA ILE A 670 -20.22 24.50 -13.02
C ILE A 670 -20.84 24.82 -14.39
N ASN A 671 -20.07 24.58 -15.46
CA ASN A 671 -20.47 24.83 -16.83
C ASN A 671 -20.42 23.54 -17.65
N ASN A 672 -21.20 23.51 -18.74
CA ASN A 672 -21.08 22.42 -19.73
C ASN A 672 -19.65 22.33 -20.28
N LEU A 673 -19.24 21.12 -20.61
CA LEU A 673 -17.94 20.85 -21.24
C LEU A 673 -18.15 20.78 -22.75
N ASN A 674 -17.45 21.65 -23.49
CA ASN A 674 -17.68 21.78 -24.94
C ASN A 674 -16.38 21.44 -25.68
N ASP A 675 -16.56 20.80 -26.85
CA ASP A 675 -15.53 20.56 -27.86
C ASP A 675 -14.25 19.91 -27.32
N LEU A 676 -14.41 18.95 -26.39
CA LEU A 676 -13.31 18.18 -25.83
C LEU A 676 -12.70 17.26 -26.89
N ARG A 677 -11.36 17.14 -26.90
CA ARG A 677 -10.66 16.18 -27.75
C ARG A 677 -10.31 14.90 -26.97
N PRO A 678 -10.58 13.71 -27.54
CA PRO A 678 -10.06 12.49 -26.98
C PRO A 678 -8.54 12.53 -26.86
N LEU A 679 -8.03 12.20 -25.69
CA LEU A 679 -6.61 12.10 -25.39
C LEU A 679 -6.13 10.65 -25.43
N ALA A 680 -6.98 9.75 -24.93
CA ALA A 680 -6.70 8.32 -24.92
C ALA A 680 -8.00 7.51 -24.97
N ILE A 681 -7.94 6.40 -25.68
CA ILE A 681 -8.96 5.36 -25.72
C ILE A 681 -8.31 4.08 -25.19
N LEU A 682 -8.67 3.72 -23.96
CA LEU A 682 -8.04 2.65 -23.18
C LEU A 682 -8.98 1.44 -23.05
N GLY A 683 -8.42 0.25 -22.84
CA GLY A 683 -9.18 -0.99 -22.67
C GLY A 683 -9.73 -1.20 -21.26
N ASP A 684 -10.14 -2.44 -20.99
CA ASP A 684 -10.60 -2.87 -19.67
C ASP A 684 -9.41 -3.03 -18.69
N SER A 685 -9.69 -2.96 -17.39
CA SER A 685 -8.74 -3.20 -16.31
C SER A 685 -7.48 -2.31 -16.33
N VAL A 686 -7.64 -1.06 -16.74
CA VAL A 686 -6.56 -0.07 -16.67
C VAL A 686 -6.28 0.27 -15.20
N THR A 687 -5.08 -0.05 -14.75
CA THR A 687 -4.69 0.16 -13.34
C THR A 687 -4.18 1.56 -13.09
N THR A 688 -4.15 1.96 -11.81
CA THR A 688 -3.48 3.20 -11.38
C THR A 688 -1.98 3.21 -11.71
N ASP A 689 -1.34 2.02 -11.81
CA ASP A 689 0.04 1.88 -12.30
C ASP A 689 0.19 2.22 -13.78
N HIS A 690 -0.81 1.91 -14.60
CA HIS A 690 -0.83 2.33 -16.00
C HIS A 690 -0.97 3.85 -16.13
N ILE A 691 -1.81 4.46 -15.27
CA ILE A 691 -2.08 5.91 -15.32
C ILE A 691 -0.92 6.70 -14.71
N SER A 692 -0.41 6.29 -13.55
CA SER A 692 0.68 6.96 -12.84
C SER A 692 1.72 5.94 -12.36
N PRO A 693 2.74 5.62 -13.18
CA PRO A 693 3.79 4.68 -12.84
C PRO A 693 4.63 5.16 -11.64
N ALA A 694 5.20 4.21 -10.90
CA ALA A 694 6.08 4.50 -9.77
C ALA A 694 7.54 4.14 -10.03
N GLY A 695 7.80 3.26 -11.00
CA GLY A 695 9.13 2.72 -11.29
C GLY A 695 10.09 3.69 -11.98
N ALA A 696 11.27 3.17 -12.32
CA ALA A 696 12.28 3.91 -13.07
C ALA A 696 11.81 4.25 -14.51
N PHE A 697 12.37 5.27 -15.09
CA PHE A 697 12.06 5.73 -16.44
C PHE A 697 13.33 6.12 -17.21
N LYS A 698 13.23 6.12 -18.53
CA LYS A 698 14.38 6.29 -19.42
C LYS A 698 14.55 7.73 -19.90
N SER A 699 15.75 8.05 -20.41
CA SER A 699 16.12 9.38 -20.90
C SER A 699 15.27 9.89 -22.06
N GLU A 700 14.75 9.00 -22.92
CA GLU A 700 13.93 9.37 -24.07
C GLU A 700 12.48 9.75 -23.70
N THR A 701 12.03 9.46 -22.49
CA THR A 701 10.70 9.84 -22.01
C THR A 701 10.59 11.35 -21.79
N PRO A 702 9.36 11.94 -21.79
CA PRO A 702 9.19 13.36 -21.47
C PRO A 702 9.78 13.76 -20.10
N ALA A 703 9.65 12.89 -19.09
CA ALA A 703 10.24 13.11 -17.77
C ALA A 703 11.78 13.02 -17.80
N GLY A 704 12.35 12.03 -18.52
CA GLY A 704 13.79 11.90 -18.67
C GLY A 704 14.42 13.09 -19.40
N LYS A 705 13.83 13.53 -20.51
CA LYS A 705 14.25 14.73 -21.23
C LYS A 705 14.21 15.99 -20.35
N PHE A 706 13.17 16.10 -19.50
CA PHE A 706 13.08 17.21 -18.56
C PHE A 706 14.20 17.18 -17.53
N LEU A 707 14.51 16.03 -16.93
CA LEU A 707 15.62 15.90 -15.98
C LEU A 707 16.98 16.21 -16.61
N ILE A 708 17.23 15.71 -17.82
CA ILE A 708 18.45 16.04 -18.57
C ILE A 708 18.56 17.56 -18.80
N SER A 709 17.45 18.21 -19.15
CA SER A 709 17.43 19.67 -19.33
C SER A 709 17.73 20.46 -18.04
N LYS A 710 17.56 19.80 -16.88
CA LYS A 710 17.92 20.32 -15.56
C LYS A 710 19.31 19.87 -15.09
N GLY A 711 20.07 19.16 -15.92
CA GLY A 711 21.44 18.71 -15.62
C GLY A 711 21.52 17.43 -14.81
N VAL A 712 20.41 16.67 -14.66
CA VAL A 712 20.39 15.38 -13.96
C VAL A 712 20.78 14.27 -14.93
N GLU A 713 21.77 13.47 -14.60
CA GLU A 713 22.18 12.31 -15.40
C GLU A 713 21.21 11.13 -15.23
N GLN A 714 21.18 10.23 -16.21
CA GLN A 714 20.22 9.11 -16.20
C GLN A 714 20.36 8.20 -14.97
N ASN A 715 21.57 8.00 -14.47
CA ASN A 715 21.83 7.17 -13.27
C ASN A 715 21.25 7.79 -12.00
N ASP A 716 20.99 9.12 -12.01
CA ASP A 716 20.46 9.89 -10.91
C ASP A 716 18.97 10.20 -11.07
N PHE A 717 18.31 9.62 -12.08
CA PHE A 717 16.88 9.84 -12.30
C PHE A 717 16.04 9.35 -11.12
N ASN A 718 16.50 8.30 -10.41
CA ASN A 718 15.72 7.62 -9.41
C ASN A 718 14.41 7.08 -10.04
N SER A 719 13.27 7.18 -9.36
CA SER A 719 11.99 6.67 -9.85
C SER A 719 10.90 7.75 -9.86
N TYR A 720 9.80 7.53 -10.56
CA TYR A 720 8.60 8.36 -10.42
C TYR A 720 8.11 8.42 -8.96
N GLY A 721 8.20 7.29 -8.23
CA GLY A 721 7.80 7.20 -6.83
C GLY A 721 8.54 8.21 -5.94
N SER A 722 9.85 8.32 -6.09
CA SER A 722 10.68 9.25 -5.31
C SER A 722 10.47 10.72 -5.70
N ARG A 723 9.90 11.01 -6.89
CA ARG A 723 9.70 12.37 -7.42
C ARG A 723 8.25 12.84 -7.36
N ARG A 724 7.39 12.15 -6.60
CA ARG A 724 5.96 12.51 -6.46
C ARG A 724 5.71 13.89 -5.85
N GLY A 725 6.68 14.49 -5.19
CA GLY A 725 6.64 15.87 -4.73
C GLY A 725 6.86 16.93 -5.84
N ASN A 726 7.05 16.50 -7.10
CA ASN A 726 7.28 17.39 -8.25
C ASN A 726 6.22 17.16 -9.33
N ASP A 727 5.25 18.08 -9.41
CA ASP A 727 4.17 18.05 -10.38
C ASP A 727 4.67 18.03 -11.83
N ARG A 728 5.79 18.69 -12.12
CA ARG A 728 6.40 18.79 -13.46
C ARG A 728 6.88 17.43 -13.96
N ILE A 729 7.43 16.60 -13.06
CA ILE A 729 7.84 15.22 -13.38
C ILE A 729 6.62 14.32 -13.49
N MET A 730 5.72 14.39 -12.50
CA MET A 730 4.58 13.49 -12.43
C MET A 730 3.58 13.70 -13.57
N THR A 731 3.35 14.93 -13.99
CA THR A 731 2.51 15.22 -15.16
C THR A 731 3.10 14.62 -16.44
N ARG A 732 4.45 14.62 -16.58
CA ARG A 732 5.14 13.97 -17.70
C ARG A 732 5.11 12.45 -17.64
N GLY A 733 4.96 11.89 -16.43
CA GLY A 733 4.81 10.46 -16.18
C GLY A 733 3.37 9.96 -16.29
N THR A 734 2.38 10.85 -16.30
CA THR A 734 0.97 10.45 -16.37
C THR A 734 0.66 9.82 -17.74
N PHE A 735 0.09 8.61 -17.70
CA PHE A 735 -0.11 7.71 -18.86
C PHE A 735 1.18 7.28 -19.58
N ALA A 736 2.34 7.39 -18.92
CA ALA A 736 3.64 7.04 -19.52
C ALA A 736 4.11 5.61 -19.18
N ASN A 737 3.26 4.76 -18.61
CA ASN A 737 3.61 3.36 -18.38
C ASN A 737 3.90 2.65 -19.70
N VAL A 738 5.00 1.87 -19.75
CA VAL A 738 5.46 1.18 -20.96
C VAL A 738 4.50 0.10 -21.47
N ARG A 739 3.55 -0.34 -20.65
CA ARG A 739 2.56 -1.37 -20.97
C ARG A 739 1.17 -0.80 -21.32
N ILE A 740 0.99 0.52 -21.21
CA ILE A 740 -0.30 1.12 -21.57
C ILE A 740 -0.57 0.98 -23.06
N LYS A 741 -1.80 0.62 -23.41
CA LYS A 741 -2.25 0.45 -24.78
C LYS A 741 -3.33 1.48 -25.08
N ASN A 742 -2.96 2.52 -25.80
CA ASN A 742 -3.88 3.52 -26.31
C ASN A 742 -4.24 3.21 -27.76
N ARG A 743 -5.52 3.04 -28.06
CA ARG A 743 -5.99 2.77 -29.44
C ARG A 743 -5.61 3.88 -30.42
N MET A 744 -5.45 5.12 -29.93
CA MET A 744 -5.03 6.28 -30.72
C MET A 744 -3.51 6.29 -31.01
N ALA A 745 -2.76 5.26 -30.65
CA ALA A 745 -1.30 5.21 -30.79
C ALA A 745 -0.81 4.31 -31.93
N ASP A 746 -1.62 4.00 -32.92
CA ASP A 746 -1.29 3.13 -34.09
C ASP A 746 -0.65 1.79 -33.69
N GLY A 747 -1.13 1.19 -32.58
CA GLY A 747 -0.60 -0.06 -32.07
C GLY A 747 0.72 0.07 -31.29
N LYS A 748 1.26 1.27 -31.10
CA LYS A 748 2.44 1.51 -30.29
C LYS A 748 2.07 1.42 -28.81
N GLU A 749 2.78 0.59 -28.04
CA GLU A 749 2.66 0.51 -26.59
C GLU A 749 3.39 1.67 -25.93
N GLY A 750 2.95 2.05 -24.73
CA GLY A 750 3.51 3.14 -23.95
C GLY A 750 2.71 4.44 -24.05
N GLY A 751 3.22 5.51 -23.46
CA GLY A 751 2.53 6.80 -23.30
C GLY A 751 2.44 7.65 -24.58
N TYR A 752 1.87 7.10 -25.66
CA TYR A 752 1.70 7.78 -26.95
C TYR A 752 0.23 7.99 -27.30
N THR A 753 -0.04 9.03 -28.09
CA THR A 753 -1.35 9.36 -28.65
C THR A 753 -1.19 10.12 -29.99
N GLN A 754 -2.27 10.27 -30.73
CA GLN A 754 -2.33 11.18 -31.88
C GLN A 754 -2.89 12.53 -31.45
N LEU A 755 -2.19 13.61 -31.84
CA LEU A 755 -2.71 14.97 -31.71
C LEU A 755 -3.73 15.25 -32.80
N MET A 756 -4.95 15.51 -32.40
CA MET A 756 -6.04 15.75 -33.36
C MET A 756 -6.29 17.25 -33.57
N PRO A 757 -6.73 17.70 -34.77
CA PRO A 757 -7.11 16.87 -35.92
C PRO A 757 -5.95 16.45 -36.86
N GLU A 758 -4.70 16.85 -36.55
CA GLU A 758 -3.56 16.61 -37.45
C GLU A 758 -3.18 15.12 -37.56
N GLY A 759 -3.50 14.29 -36.56
CA GLY A 759 -3.15 12.88 -36.52
C GLY A 759 -1.66 12.60 -36.25
N GLU A 760 -0.91 13.59 -35.73
CA GLU A 760 0.51 13.44 -35.45
C GLU A 760 0.72 12.58 -34.19
N LEU A 761 1.50 11.50 -34.32
CA LEU A 761 1.83 10.60 -33.22
C LEU A 761 2.91 11.21 -32.34
N MET A 762 2.61 11.41 -31.05
CA MET A 762 3.53 11.97 -30.06
C MET A 762 3.27 11.43 -28.66
N ALA A 763 4.11 11.84 -27.70
CA ALA A 763 3.88 11.50 -26.29
C ALA A 763 2.59 12.21 -25.78
N ILE A 764 1.83 11.52 -24.92
CA ILE A 764 0.57 12.05 -24.33
C ILE A 764 0.81 13.41 -23.68
N HIS A 765 1.88 13.56 -22.91
CA HIS A 765 2.25 14.84 -22.30
C HIS A 765 2.40 15.94 -23.35
N ASP A 766 3.11 15.69 -24.45
CA ASP A 766 3.39 16.71 -25.47
C ASP A 766 2.11 17.09 -26.21
N ALA A 767 1.23 16.13 -26.53
CA ALA A 767 -0.09 16.40 -27.08
C ALA A 767 -0.95 17.27 -26.15
N CYS A 768 -0.91 17.03 -24.84
CA CYS A 768 -1.59 17.84 -23.85
C CYS A 768 -1.07 19.30 -23.83
N GLN A 769 0.24 19.51 -23.99
CA GLN A 769 0.79 20.86 -24.05
C GLN A 769 0.26 21.60 -25.29
N GLU A 770 0.12 20.91 -26.44
CA GLU A 770 -0.45 21.52 -27.64
C GLU A 770 -1.94 21.83 -27.47
N TYR A 771 -2.74 20.92 -26.90
CA TYR A 771 -4.15 21.20 -26.58
C TYR A 771 -4.32 22.38 -25.62
N LYS A 772 -3.49 22.49 -24.58
CA LYS A 772 -3.50 23.65 -23.66
C LYS A 772 -3.20 24.96 -24.36
N LYS A 773 -2.21 25.00 -25.26
CA LYS A 773 -1.91 26.20 -26.07
C LYS A 773 -3.09 26.62 -26.94
N ARG A 774 -3.90 25.66 -27.39
CA ARG A 774 -5.11 25.89 -28.18
C ARG A 774 -6.32 26.25 -27.32
N GLY A 775 -6.22 26.16 -25.99
CA GLY A 775 -7.35 26.33 -25.07
C GLY A 775 -8.38 25.19 -25.15
N THR A 776 -7.99 24.02 -25.66
CA THR A 776 -8.86 22.86 -25.86
C THR A 776 -8.78 21.93 -24.67
N GLY A 777 -9.93 21.60 -24.05
CA GLY A 777 -10.03 20.56 -23.02
C GLY A 777 -9.93 19.15 -23.62
N THR A 778 -9.55 18.18 -22.80
CA THR A 778 -9.43 16.79 -23.25
C THR A 778 -10.34 15.85 -22.46
N ILE A 779 -10.61 14.68 -23.04
CA ILE A 779 -11.41 13.60 -22.47
C ILE A 779 -10.70 12.26 -22.65
N VAL A 780 -10.84 11.35 -21.68
CA VAL A 780 -10.30 9.99 -21.74
C VAL A 780 -11.45 8.99 -21.77
N PHE A 781 -11.34 7.96 -22.59
CA PHE A 781 -12.26 6.84 -22.62
C PHE A 781 -11.61 5.59 -22.03
N GLY A 782 -12.33 4.91 -21.14
CA GLY A 782 -11.89 3.69 -20.45
C GLY A 782 -12.86 2.52 -20.60
N GLY A 783 -12.40 1.32 -20.30
CA GLY A 783 -13.20 0.11 -20.26
C GLY A 783 -13.77 -0.19 -18.87
N VAL A 784 -13.90 -1.48 -18.56
CA VAL A 784 -14.36 -2.01 -17.27
C VAL A 784 -13.26 -1.81 -16.21
N ASP A 785 -13.65 -1.50 -14.96
CA ASP A 785 -12.77 -1.35 -13.80
C ASP A 785 -11.61 -0.36 -14.00
N TYR A 786 -11.93 0.82 -14.53
CA TYR A 786 -10.95 1.87 -14.76
C TYR A 786 -10.38 2.39 -13.43
N GLY A 787 -9.04 2.37 -13.31
CA GLY A 787 -8.32 2.85 -12.14
C GLY A 787 -8.14 1.80 -11.03
N MET A 788 -8.29 0.51 -11.34
CA MET A 788 -8.07 -0.56 -10.37
C MET A 788 -6.61 -0.63 -9.88
N GLY A 789 -6.39 -1.27 -8.75
CA GLY A 789 -5.06 -1.47 -8.17
C GLY A 789 -4.81 -0.61 -6.93
N SER A 790 -3.53 -0.25 -6.69
CA SER A 790 -3.18 0.55 -5.51
C SER A 790 -3.72 1.98 -5.61
N SER A 791 -4.12 2.52 -4.47
CA SER A 791 -4.59 3.89 -4.39
C SER A 791 -3.46 4.88 -4.71
N ARG A 792 -3.58 5.61 -5.81
CA ARG A 792 -2.61 6.61 -6.25
C ARG A 792 -3.32 7.92 -6.61
N ASP A 793 -3.15 8.92 -5.77
CA ASP A 793 -3.65 10.28 -5.99
C ASP A 793 -3.12 10.88 -7.30
N TRP A 794 -1.84 10.64 -7.64
CA TRP A 794 -1.24 11.11 -8.88
C TRP A 794 -1.92 10.56 -10.13
N ALA A 795 -2.65 9.45 -10.07
CA ALA A 795 -3.47 9.02 -11.19
C ALA A 795 -4.62 10.01 -11.50
N ALA A 796 -5.12 10.72 -10.48
CA ALA A 796 -6.11 11.78 -10.66
C ALA A 796 -5.46 13.18 -10.79
N LYS A 797 -4.48 13.51 -9.94
CA LYS A 797 -3.72 14.77 -10.00
C LYS A 797 -3.10 14.98 -11.38
N GLY A 798 -2.37 13.98 -11.90
CA GLY A 798 -1.76 14.04 -13.21
C GLY A 798 -2.78 14.14 -14.34
N THR A 799 -3.89 13.42 -14.25
CA THR A 799 -5.00 13.48 -15.21
C THR A 799 -5.58 14.91 -15.28
N ASN A 800 -5.84 15.56 -14.13
CA ASN A 800 -6.24 16.96 -14.08
C ASN A 800 -5.18 17.87 -14.69
N LEU A 801 -3.90 17.72 -14.29
CA LEU A 801 -2.80 18.55 -14.75
C LEU A 801 -2.48 18.37 -16.24
N LEU A 802 -2.86 17.27 -16.87
CA LEU A 802 -2.82 17.11 -18.32
C LEU A 802 -3.94 17.91 -19.04
N GLY A 803 -4.95 18.40 -18.30
CA GLY A 803 -6.07 19.17 -18.86
C GLY A 803 -7.29 18.29 -19.22
N VAL A 804 -7.32 17.06 -18.73
CA VAL A 804 -8.48 16.16 -18.88
C VAL A 804 -9.62 16.69 -18.01
N LYS A 805 -10.78 16.90 -18.63
CA LYS A 805 -11.99 17.43 -17.97
C LYS A 805 -12.94 16.33 -17.53
N ALA A 806 -12.97 15.24 -18.28
CA ALA A 806 -13.84 14.10 -17.98
C ALA A 806 -13.16 12.78 -18.37
N VAL A 807 -13.53 11.73 -17.66
CA VAL A 807 -13.22 10.35 -18.01
C VAL A 807 -14.55 9.62 -18.20
N VAL A 808 -14.74 8.95 -19.34
CA VAL A 808 -15.93 8.13 -19.62
C VAL A 808 -15.49 6.68 -19.65
N ALA A 809 -16.00 5.85 -18.74
CA ALA A 809 -15.62 4.43 -18.64
C ALA A 809 -16.86 3.52 -18.60
N LYS A 810 -16.66 2.22 -18.78
CA LYS A 810 -17.75 1.24 -18.57
C LYS A 810 -18.03 1.04 -17.08
N SER A 811 -16.98 1.08 -16.25
CA SER A 811 -17.08 1.12 -14.79
C SER A 811 -15.77 1.65 -14.20
N PHE A 812 -15.83 2.10 -12.95
CA PHE A 812 -14.69 2.64 -12.20
C PHE A 812 -14.39 1.79 -10.98
N GLU A 813 -13.10 1.70 -10.65
CA GLU A 813 -12.72 1.36 -9.29
C GLU A 813 -13.10 2.52 -8.34
N ARG A 814 -13.61 2.17 -7.16
CA ARG A 814 -14.23 3.13 -6.22
C ARG A 814 -13.27 4.27 -5.83
N ILE A 815 -12.06 3.93 -5.39
CA ILE A 815 -11.10 4.91 -4.88
C ILE A 815 -10.66 5.88 -5.99
N HIS A 816 -10.39 5.35 -7.19
CA HIS A 816 -9.97 6.18 -8.31
C HIS A 816 -11.09 7.12 -8.78
N ARG A 817 -12.35 6.66 -8.79
CA ARG A 817 -13.52 7.49 -9.05
C ARG A 817 -13.58 8.69 -8.11
N SER A 818 -13.48 8.44 -6.78
CA SER A 818 -13.46 9.49 -5.76
C SER A 818 -12.28 10.45 -5.93
N ASN A 819 -11.08 9.93 -6.24
CA ASN A 819 -9.90 10.74 -6.50
C ASN A 819 -10.06 11.67 -7.72
N LEU A 820 -10.70 11.21 -8.79
CA LEU A 820 -11.01 12.05 -9.95
C LEU A 820 -11.87 13.24 -9.55
N ILE A 821 -12.95 13.01 -8.78
CA ILE A 821 -13.83 14.08 -8.26
C ILE A 821 -13.03 15.00 -7.33
N GLY A 822 -12.25 14.43 -6.42
CA GLY A 822 -11.40 15.16 -5.50
C GLY A 822 -10.39 16.08 -6.19
N MET A 823 -10.07 15.81 -7.45
CA MET A 823 -9.23 16.66 -8.29
C MET A 823 -10.01 17.46 -9.36
N GLY A 824 -11.35 17.49 -9.29
CA GLY A 824 -12.15 18.26 -10.25
C GLY A 824 -12.23 17.69 -11.65
N VAL A 825 -11.97 16.38 -11.83
CA VAL A 825 -12.17 15.63 -13.07
C VAL A 825 -13.49 14.89 -13.01
N LEU A 826 -14.34 15.00 -14.02
CA LEU A 826 -15.69 14.45 -14.05
C LEU A 826 -15.67 12.95 -14.42
N PRO A 827 -16.02 12.02 -13.53
CA PRO A 827 -16.19 10.62 -13.89
C PRO A 827 -17.59 10.37 -14.46
N LEU A 828 -17.66 9.75 -15.63
CA LEU A 828 -18.87 9.44 -16.38
C LEU A 828 -18.88 7.97 -16.76
N GLU A 829 -20.05 7.34 -16.75
CA GLU A 829 -20.21 5.93 -17.08
C GLU A 829 -21.13 5.76 -18.29
N PHE A 830 -20.73 4.92 -19.24
CA PHE A 830 -21.58 4.52 -20.34
C PHE A 830 -22.85 3.83 -19.82
N VAL A 831 -23.99 4.11 -20.43
CA VAL A 831 -25.29 3.51 -20.09
C VAL A 831 -25.75 2.51 -21.15
N ASP A 832 -26.72 1.67 -20.80
CA ASP A 832 -27.42 0.76 -21.70
C ASP A 832 -26.52 -0.19 -22.52
N GLY A 833 -25.34 -0.53 -21.95
CA GLY A 833 -24.36 -1.41 -22.61
C GLY A 833 -23.53 -0.72 -23.70
N GLU A 834 -23.59 0.60 -23.80
CA GLU A 834 -22.74 1.37 -24.70
C GLU A 834 -21.26 1.30 -24.33
N SER A 835 -20.42 1.56 -25.30
CA SER A 835 -18.97 1.55 -25.18
C SER A 835 -18.33 2.31 -26.33
N VAL A 836 -17.02 2.52 -26.26
CA VAL A 836 -16.23 3.05 -27.36
C VAL A 836 -16.49 2.26 -28.67
N ASP A 837 -16.60 0.92 -28.58
CA ASP A 837 -16.80 0.05 -29.73
C ASP A 837 -18.21 0.17 -30.31
N SER A 838 -19.25 0.17 -29.47
CA SER A 838 -20.64 0.33 -29.94
C SER A 838 -20.90 1.68 -30.55
N LEU A 839 -20.26 2.73 -30.01
CA LEU A 839 -20.35 4.11 -30.52
C LEU A 839 -19.37 4.39 -31.67
N GLN A 840 -18.49 3.43 -31.97
CA GLN A 840 -17.45 3.52 -33.02
C GLN A 840 -16.60 4.79 -32.89
N LEU A 841 -16.09 5.03 -31.67
CA LEU A 841 -15.17 6.13 -31.41
C LEU A 841 -13.75 5.72 -31.76
N ASP A 842 -13.04 6.57 -32.50
CA ASP A 842 -11.67 6.31 -32.97
C ASP A 842 -10.65 7.35 -32.46
N GLY A 843 -11.12 8.42 -31.77
CA GLY A 843 -10.30 9.49 -31.22
C GLY A 843 -10.26 10.77 -32.08
N SER A 844 -10.86 10.77 -33.25
CA SER A 844 -10.90 11.96 -34.14
C SER A 844 -12.02 12.93 -33.77
N GLU A 845 -12.93 12.56 -32.90
CA GLU A 845 -14.15 13.26 -32.54
C GLU A 845 -13.90 14.54 -31.72
N GLU A 846 -14.91 15.42 -31.73
CA GLU A 846 -15.17 16.46 -30.75
C GLU A 846 -16.31 16.02 -29.83
N VAL A 847 -16.13 16.08 -28.53
CA VAL A 847 -17.12 15.61 -27.55
C VAL A 847 -17.58 16.75 -26.66
N SER A 848 -18.89 16.92 -26.50
CA SER A 848 -19.47 17.90 -25.60
C SER A 848 -20.39 17.21 -24.59
N ILE A 849 -20.30 17.62 -23.29
CA ILE A 849 -21.14 17.13 -22.19
C ILE A 849 -22.02 18.28 -21.74
N SER A 850 -23.34 18.08 -21.79
CA SER A 850 -24.33 19.09 -21.39
C SER A 850 -25.25 18.57 -20.28
N GLY A 851 -25.93 19.49 -19.60
CA GLY A 851 -26.73 19.21 -18.40
C GLY A 851 -26.00 19.49 -17.10
N LEU A 852 -24.81 20.04 -17.17
CA LEU A 852 -24.02 20.46 -15.99
C LEU A 852 -24.48 21.85 -15.55
N SER A 853 -24.72 22.03 -14.25
CA SER A 853 -25.09 23.31 -13.63
C SER A 853 -24.76 23.31 -12.16
N ASN A 854 -24.86 24.47 -11.51
CA ASN A 854 -24.65 24.58 -10.06
C ASN A 854 -25.66 23.78 -9.20
N ASP A 855 -26.80 23.38 -9.78
CA ASP A 855 -27.81 22.53 -9.15
C ASP A 855 -27.62 21.05 -9.46
N LEU A 856 -26.39 20.64 -9.80
CA LEU A 856 -26.02 19.27 -10.13
C LEU A 856 -26.47 18.31 -9.04
N GLN A 857 -27.09 17.19 -9.43
CA GLN A 857 -27.52 16.14 -8.51
C GLN A 857 -26.69 14.85 -8.73
N PRO A 858 -26.43 14.07 -7.67
CA PRO A 858 -25.73 12.79 -7.80
C PRO A 858 -26.44 11.82 -8.75
N GLY A 859 -25.64 11.08 -9.53
CA GLY A 859 -26.10 9.95 -10.35
C GLY A 859 -27.00 10.27 -11.55
N ILE A 860 -27.19 11.55 -11.90
CA ILE A 860 -28.02 11.95 -13.05
C ILE A 860 -27.44 11.50 -14.38
N LEU A 861 -28.32 11.46 -15.38
CA LEU A 861 -27.90 11.28 -16.77
C LEU A 861 -27.58 12.65 -17.40
N LEU A 862 -26.48 12.71 -18.11
CA LEU A 862 -26.01 13.87 -18.87
C LEU A 862 -26.01 13.54 -20.35
N ASP A 863 -26.26 14.53 -21.21
CA ASP A 863 -26.18 14.34 -22.63
C ASP A 863 -24.73 14.48 -23.11
N MET A 864 -24.27 13.47 -23.86
CA MET A 864 -22.98 13.47 -24.55
C MET A 864 -23.25 13.62 -26.06
N GLU A 865 -22.85 14.75 -26.62
CA GLU A 865 -22.87 15.01 -28.04
C GLU A 865 -21.48 14.73 -28.65
N VAL A 866 -21.45 13.91 -29.67
CA VAL A 866 -20.23 13.52 -30.38
C VAL A 866 -20.30 14.02 -31.81
N LYS A 867 -19.30 14.81 -32.21
CA LYS A 867 -19.15 15.30 -33.59
C LYS A 867 -17.95 14.60 -34.21
N ARG A 868 -18.20 13.85 -35.28
CA ARG A 868 -17.20 13.09 -36.04
C ARG A 868 -16.38 13.99 -36.96
N ALA A 869 -15.24 13.49 -37.43
CA ALA A 869 -14.37 14.20 -38.37
C ALA A 869 -15.06 14.52 -39.70
N ASP A 870 -16.06 13.76 -40.13
CA ASP A 870 -16.88 14.02 -41.33
C ASP A 870 -17.96 15.09 -41.11
N GLY A 871 -18.06 15.65 -39.91
CA GLY A 871 -19.04 16.65 -39.50
C GLY A 871 -20.39 16.06 -39.07
N SER A 872 -20.60 14.75 -39.13
CA SER A 872 -21.82 14.13 -38.59
C SER A 872 -21.84 14.19 -37.07
N THR A 873 -23.02 14.34 -36.48
CA THR A 873 -23.23 14.40 -35.04
C THR A 873 -24.23 13.36 -34.57
N PHE A 874 -24.00 12.83 -33.40
CA PHE A 874 -25.00 12.02 -32.68
C PHE A 874 -24.98 12.36 -31.19
N LYS A 875 -26.07 11.99 -30.51
CA LYS A 875 -26.20 12.18 -29.06
C LYS A 875 -26.46 10.85 -28.37
N THR A 876 -25.85 10.70 -27.23
CA THR A 876 -26.13 9.61 -26.29
C THR A 876 -26.11 10.15 -24.87
N GLN A 877 -26.41 9.30 -23.89
CA GLN A 877 -26.40 9.67 -22.49
C GLN A 877 -25.27 8.96 -21.77
N VAL A 878 -24.71 9.63 -20.77
CA VAL A 878 -23.73 9.08 -19.82
C VAL A 878 -24.21 9.33 -18.41
N ARG A 879 -23.94 8.39 -17.50
CA ARG A 879 -24.26 8.54 -16.07
C ARG A 879 -23.16 9.29 -15.37
N LEU A 880 -23.54 10.33 -14.66
CA LEU A 880 -22.64 11.01 -13.75
C LEU A 880 -22.31 10.09 -12.56
N ARG A 881 -21.02 9.90 -12.28
CA ARG A 881 -20.53 9.10 -11.15
C ARG A 881 -19.99 9.97 -10.02
N ILE A 882 -20.65 11.10 -9.80
CA ILE A 882 -20.70 11.78 -8.51
C ILE A 882 -21.88 11.14 -7.76
N ASP A 883 -21.57 10.42 -6.68
CA ASP A 883 -22.55 9.52 -6.06
C ASP A 883 -23.17 10.15 -4.78
N THR A 884 -22.61 11.28 -4.26
CA THR A 884 -23.04 11.94 -3.04
C THR A 884 -23.12 13.45 -3.17
N GLY A 885 -23.88 14.09 -2.27
CA GLY A 885 -24.03 15.55 -2.23
C GLY A 885 -22.73 16.27 -1.89
N ILE A 886 -21.89 15.68 -1.02
CA ILE A 886 -20.60 16.29 -0.67
C ILE A 886 -19.62 16.23 -1.83
N GLU A 887 -19.65 15.19 -2.65
CA GLU A 887 -18.81 15.11 -3.86
C GLU A 887 -19.21 16.17 -4.91
N VAL A 888 -20.50 16.57 -4.97
CA VAL A 888 -20.93 17.71 -5.81
C VAL A 888 -20.25 18.99 -5.34
N GLU A 889 -20.17 19.21 -4.02
CA GLU A 889 -19.48 20.39 -3.48
C GLU A 889 -17.97 20.32 -3.78
N TYR A 890 -17.33 19.16 -3.67
CA TYR A 890 -15.91 19.02 -4.06
C TYR A 890 -15.69 19.41 -5.53
N TYR A 891 -16.52 18.88 -6.43
CA TYR A 891 -16.41 19.19 -7.86
C TYR A 891 -16.66 20.68 -8.14
N ARG A 892 -17.69 21.29 -7.49
CA ARG A 892 -18.00 22.73 -7.58
C ARG A 892 -16.85 23.60 -7.14
N HIS A 893 -16.13 23.21 -6.12
CA HIS A 893 -14.97 23.95 -5.60
C HIS A 893 -13.67 23.73 -6.40
N GLY A 894 -13.70 22.87 -7.43
CA GLY A 894 -12.53 22.49 -8.23
C GLY A 894 -11.68 21.39 -7.63
N GLY A 895 -12.21 20.74 -6.60
CA GLY A 895 -11.58 19.62 -5.87
C GLY A 895 -11.77 19.72 -4.36
N ILE A 896 -11.42 18.64 -3.66
CA ILE A 896 -11.58 18.55 -2.21
C ILE A 896 -10.65 19.53 -1.46
N LEU A 897 -9.41 19.70 -1.91
CA LEU A 897 -8.44 20.60 -1.25
C LEU A 897 -8.87 22.06 -1.30
N PRO A 898 -9.27 22.64 -2.46
CA PRO A 898 -9.84 23.97 -2.49
C PRO A 898 -11.12 24.12 -1.66
N TYR A 899 -11.98 23.08 -1.59
CA TYR A 899 -13.16 23.08 -0.73
C TYR A 899 -12.79 23.20 0.75
N VAL A 900 -11.88 22.32 1.21
CA VAL A 900 -11.44 22.30 2.61
C VAL A 900 -10.73 23.61 2.98
N LEU A 901 -9.86 24.12 2.09
CA LEU A 901 -9.16 25.37 2.30
C LEU A 901 -10.12 26.56 2.50
N ARG A 902 -11.17 26.67 1.66
CA ARG A 902 -12.20 27.71 1.83
C ARG A 902 -12.92 27.60 3.16
N ASN A 903 -13.27 26.39 3.59
CA ASN A 903 -13.94 26.16 4.87
C ASN A 903 -13.05 26.54 6.07
N ILE A 904 -11.77 26.18 6.04
CA ILE A 904 -10.80 26.55 7.08
C ILE A 904 -10.70 28.07 7.18
N ILE A 905 -10.50 28.77 6.06
CA ILE A 905 -10.39 30.23 6.03
C ILE A 905 -11.70 30.89 6.50
N ALA A 906 -12.86 30.37 6.10
CA ALA A 906 -14.16 30.92 6.50
C ALA A 906 -14.48 30.70 8.00
N SER A 907 -13.81 29.75 8.66
CA SER A 907 -13.99 29.47 10.09
C SER A 907 -13.09 30.29 11.01
N GLN A 908 -12.11 31.01 10.45
CA GLN A 908 -11.24 31.96 11.18
C GLN A 908 -11.96 33.31 11.45
#